data_7016d8a7942318d53aed38a28bb81de6
#
_entry.id   7016d8a7942318d53aed38a28bb81de6
#
_cell.length_a   1.000
_cell.length_b   1.000
_cell.length_c   1.000
_cell.angle_alpha   90.00
_cell.angle_beta   90.00
_cell.angle_gamma   90.00
#
_symmetry.space_group_name_H-M   'P 1'
#
loop_
_entity.id
_entity.type
_entity.pdbx_description
1 polymer ?
#
loop_
_entity_poly.entity_id
_entity_poly.type
_entity_poly.pdbx_seq_one_letter_code
_entity_poly.pdbx_strand_id
1 'polypeptide(L)'
;MLRRFIVPLALLGAGCDAGPLYRACDGGDCMDVVNTRDVRVTPLDVPPLDGTDLRNLLVGVEIDPASPTITVRGTPVPFTLRAIGRFQDGRREPVSLGRWRAANDSVGGIDELTGRFTANGLVAGSTRITLQIARDNAPALVAETTLTVRFERETFATGTPESVRDRFTTLGEDPGRRATLRYPLPEAVMPQNVAPPEVQWDGGSASTVYRVELSKTDVRAVGYLTHTGADFRFAWTVDALSWRALAETRPDEAVSVRVDLADARGAVRGEPARVRLARGSLAGAVYYWDLRAGKILRILDAPTRREDFLPSPPRRSSDNSRCVACHAISRDGRYMAAELWEGQGPSTVFDLTSNLSTDPAPTRFPVDRASWVYATFNQDSTRLVANLRGGLFFVDPATGMQVAPRAGRLPADNAVQPNWSPDGRAIAVVANVQGPGPTAFESSNLATLPVTGPDAVGDASLILRGSSLSSQPEGGSAIAYPSWTPDGRWLAFQHGPFSESDREVMGSTARRRVPGAVYLMNPAGGTPLRMTNATFDGVDHDAYFPNFSPFVQGGFYWVVFFSRRDYGNAIAGTRGSGRRQLWVSAVTTNPQPGTDPSSVPYWLPGQDVRSDNVSGFWAPQPCRPRGASCQVSSECCAGSCGPGPNGALVCNPPPPEAQCRREGERCGATGDCCEGLECAANVCLRPPG
;
A
#
# COMPACT_ATOMS: atom_id res chain seq x y z
N MET A 1 27.35 45.08 -26.62
CA MET A 1 28.54 44.64 -27.37
C MET A 1 28.58 43.12 -27.36
N LEU A 2 28.52 42.57 -28.54
CA LEU A 2 28.57 41.18 -28.90
C LEU A 2 29.84 40.46 -28.44
N ARG A 3 29.74 39.17 -28.07
CA ARG A 3 30.48 38.09 -28.74
C ARG A 3 29.95 36.72 -28.35
N ARG A 4 29.39 36.05 -29.35
CA ARG A 4 29.12 34.62 -29.43
C ARG A 4 30.43 33.85 -29.50
N PHE A 5 30.50 32.70 -28.80
CA PHE A 5 31.39 31.60 -29.20
C PHE A 5 30.57 30.34 -29.37
N ILE A 6 30.56 29.86 -30.58
CA ILE A 6 30.07 28.55 -31.03
C ILE A 6 31.30 27.64 -31.02
N VAL A 7 31.17 26.45 -30.39
CA VAL A 7 32.11 25.35 -30.56
C VAL A 7 31.29 24.07 -30.85
N PRO A 8 31.70 23.27 -31.83
CA PRO A 8 30.84 22.23 -32.40
C PRO A 8 30.87 20.92 -31.64
N LEU A 9 29.71 20.26 -31.70
CA LEU A 9 29.42 18.93 -31.21
C LEU A 9 30.10 17.88 -32.13
N ALA A 10 30.96 17.05 -31.57
CA ALA A 10 31.41 15.81 -32.22
C ALA A 10 30.59 14.64 -31.69
N LEU A 11 29.78 14.05 -32.58
CA LEU A 11 29.12 12.77 -32.39
C LEU A 11 30.16 11.65 -32.39
N LEU A 12 30.19 10.84 -31.35
CA LEU A 12 30.65 9.47 -31.41
C LEU A 12 29.50 8.56 -30.97
N GLY A 13 28.89 7.95 -31.98
CA GLY A 13 27.92 6.89 -31.80
C GLY A 13 28.62 5.58 -31.45
N ALA A 14 28.11 4.87 -30.46
CA ALA A 14 28.29 3.44 -30.30
C ALA A 14 26.91 2.87 -30.03
N GLY A 15 26.25 2.44 -31.08
CA GLY A 15 25.04 1.65 -31.03
C GLY A 15 25.38 0.20 -30.71
N CYS A 16 24.64 -0.39 -29.78
CA CYS A 16 24.46 -1.83 -29.68
C CYS A 16 23.01 -2.12 -30.03
N ASP A 17 22.81 -2.44 -31.34
CA ASP A 17 21.59 -3.04 -31.84
C ASP A 17 21.66 -4.55 -31.61
N ALA A 18 20.70 -5.10 -30.89
CA ALA A 18 20.37 -6.50 -30.88
C ALA A 18 18.90 -6.64 -31.31
N GLY A 19 18.68 -6.59 -32.61
CA GLY A 19 17.41 -6.93 -33.25
C GLY A 19 17.32 -8.42 -33.56
N PRO A 20 16.11 -9.03 -33.53
CA PRO A 20 15.95 -10.44 -33.81
C PRO A 20 16.03 -10.70 -35.32
N LEU A 21 16.90 -11.61 -35.70
CA LEU A 21 16.99 -12.14 -37.05
C LEU A 21 15.82 -13.09 -37.33
N TYR A 22 14.81 -12.61 -38.06
CA TYR A 22 13.95 -13.42 -38.90
C TYR A 22 13.95 -12.80 -40.30
N ARG A 23 14.66 -13.44 -41.21
CA ARG A 23 14.46 -13.25 -42.65
C ARG A 23 13.76 -14.48 -43.19
N ALA A 24 12.59 -14.27 -43.75
CA ALA A 24 11.96 -15.23 -44.64
C ALA A 24 12.76 -15.23 -45.95
N CYS A 25 13.21 -16.39 -46.38
CA CYS A 25 13.78 -16.61 -47.71
C CYS A 25 12.65 -17.02 -48.65
N ASP A 26 12.33 -16.19 -49.63
CA ASP A 26 11.61 -16.59 -50.84
C ASP A 26 12.62 -16.86 -51.93
N GLY A 27 12.72 -18.14 -52.31
CA GLY A 27 13.18 -18.68 -53.61
C GLY A 27 14.60 -18.37 -54.03
N GLY A 28 15.51 -19.35 -53.93
CA GLY A 28 16.71 -19.52 -54.76
C GLY A 28 18.04 -19.12 -54.11
N ASP A 29 18.88 -20.14 -53.91
CA ASP A 29 20.33 -20.10 -53.66
C ASP A 29 20.89 -19.21 -52.55
N CYS A 30 20.95 -19.75 -51.35
CA CYS A 30 21.84 -19.27 -50.29
C CYS A 30 23.07 -20.20 -50.23
N MET A 31 24.22 -19.73 -50.67
CA MET A 31 25.50 -20.37 -50.35
C MET A 31 25.99 -19.84 -49.02
N ASP A 32 26.00 -20.69 -48.02
CA ASP A 32 26.61 -20.44 -46.71
C ASP A 32 28.14 -20.57 -46.83
N VAL A 33 28.84 -19.47 -46.55
CA VAL A 33 30.26 -19.54 -46.22
C VAL A 33 30.35 -19.43 -44.67
N VAL A 34 30.23 -20.56 -44.02
CA VAL A 34 30.57 -20.67 -42.59
C VAL A 34 32.03 -21.06 -42.50
N ASN A 35 32.86 -20.11 -42.08
CA ASN A 35 34.25 -20.37 -41.74
C ASN A 35 34.32 -20.85 -40.30
N THR A 36 33.99 -22.12 -40.07
CA THR A 36 34.25 -22.82 -38.81
C THR A 36 35.67 -23.35 -38.82
N ARG A 37 36.52 -22.70 -38.01
CA ARG A 37 37.76 -23.41 -37.60
C ARG A 37 37.31 -24.64 -36.82
N ASP A 38 37.60 -25.80 -37.43
CA ASP A 38 37.46 -27.13 -36.82
C ASP A 38 38.17 -27.19 -35.47
N VAL A 39 37.41 -27.06 -34.38
CA VAL A 39 37.81 -27.70 -33.15
C VAL A 39 37.25 -29.10 -33.20
N ARG A 40 38.09 -30.06 -33.66
CA ARG A 40 37.81 -31.48 -33.49
C ARG A 40 37.76 -31.76 -31.98
N VAL A 41 36.56 -31.73 -31.42
CA VAL A 41 36.28 -32.47 -30.19
C VAL A 41 36.27 -33.94 -30.63
N THR A 42 37.33 -34.66 -30.38
CA THR A 42 37.31 -36.13 -30.45
C THR A 42 36.21 -36.59 -29.49
N PRO A 43 35.18 -37.30 -30.00
CA PRO A 43 34.30 -38.01 -29.08
C PRO A 43 35.20 -38.94 -28.26
N LEU A 44 35.14 -38.82 -26.93
CA LEU A 44 35.59 -39.90 -26.08
C LEU A 44 34.84 -41.14 -26.58
N ASP A 45 35.58 -42.12 -27.13
CA ASP A 45 35.09 -43.46 -27.38
C ASP A 45 34.65 -44.04 -26.00
N VAL A 46 33.44 -43.76 -25.62
CA VAL A 46 32.71 -44.53 -24.62
C VAL A 46 32.25 -45.75 -25.37
N PRO A 47 32.77 -46.97 -25.08
CA PRO A 47 32.27 -48.17 -25.71
C PRO A 47 30.75 -48.21 -25.53
N PRO A 48 29.97 -48.60 -26.58
CA PRO A 48 28.54 -48.79 -26.41
C PRO A 48 28.36 -49.81 -25.31
N LEU A 49 27.83 -49.37 -24.17
CA LEU A 49 27.41 -50.26 -23.10
C LEU A 49 26.40 -51.22 -23.71
N ASP A 50 26.79 -52.47 -23.72
CA ASP A 50 25.99 -53.63 -24.09
C ASP A 50 24.64 -53.52 -23.39
N GLY A 51 23.59 -53.24 -24.07
CA GLY A 51 22.14 -53.17 -23.76
C GLY A 51 21.62 -53.19 -22.33
N THR A 52 22.47 -53.04 -21.33
CA THR A 52 22.09 -53.03 -19.91
C THR A 52 21.68 -51.62 -19.52
N ASP A 53 20.38 -51.36 -19.39
CA ASP A 53 19.86 -50.10 -18.94
C ASP A 53 20.44 -49.75 -17.56
N LEU A 54 21.27 -48.70 -17.49
CA LEU A 54 21.91 -48.22 -16.25
C LEU A 54 20.91 -48.07 -15.09
N ARG A 55 19.64 -47.83 -15.40
CA ARG A 55 18.54 -47.70 -14.39
C ARG A 55 18.34 -48.99 -13.61
N ASN A 56 18.54 -50.14 -14.23
CA ASN A 56 18.32 -51.45 -13.60
C ASN A 56 19.52 -51.89 -12.74
N LEU A 57 20.68 -51.25 -12.88
CA LEU A 57 21.86 -51.49 -12.02
C LEU A 57 21.87 -50.61 -10.78
N LEU A 58 21.01 -49.61 -10.71
CA LEU A 58 20.89 -48.72 -9.53
C LEU A 58 20.15 -49.40 -8.41
N VAL A 59 20.70 -49.38 -7.20
CA VAL A 59 20.05 -49.80 -5.95
C VAL A 59 19.57 -48.64 -5.11
N GLY A 60 20.02 -47.41 -5.42
CA GLY A 60 19.59 -46.20 -4.75
C GLY A 60 20.04 -44.95 -5.48
N VAL A 61 19.48 -43.80 -5.10
CA VAL A 61 19.86 -42.49 -5.61
C VAL A 61 19.92 -41.49 -4.45
N GLU A 62 20.84 -40.56 -4.53
CA GLU A 62 21.03 -39.45 -3.57
C GLU A 62 21.11 -38.15 -4.34
N ILE A 63 20.80 -37.04 -3.65
CA ILE A 63 20.95 -35.68 -4.22
C ILE A 63 22.17 -35.01 -3.59
N ASP A 64 23.04 -34.47 -4.43
CA ASP A 64 24.24 -33.74 -4.02
C ASP A 64 24.19 -32.28 -4.51
N PRO A 65 24.46 -31.29 -3.64
CA PRO A 65 24.68 -31.41 -2.20
C PRO A 65 23.40 -31.69 -1.41
N ALA A 66 23.53 -32.35 -0.28
CA ALA A 66 22.44 -32.52 0.67
C ALA A 66 22.14 -31.20 1.39
N SER A 67 20.87 -30.77 1.40
CA SER A 67 20.37 -29.56 2.10
C SER A 67 21.12 -28.25 1.72
N PRO A 68 21.22 -27.91 0.43
CA PRO A 68 21.96 -26.72 0.01
C PRO A 68 21.27 -25.42 0.47
N THR A 69 22.08 -24.39 0.68
CA THR A 69 21.62 -23.01 0.93
C THR A 69 22.15 -22.10 -0.17
N ILE A 70 21.26 -21.31 -0.77
CA ILE A 70 21.56 -20.31 -1.79
C ILE A 70 21.31 -18.92 -1.21
N THR A 71 22.28 -18.01 -1.33
CA THR A 71 22.09 -16.60 -0.95
C THR A 71 21.79 -15.77 -2.19
N VAL A 72 20.69 -15.02 -2.16
CA VAL A 72 20.26 -14.09 -3.21
C VAL A 72 20.30 -12.65 -2.72
N ARG A 73 20.42 -11.67 -3.67
CA ARG A 73 20.58 -10.24 -3.35
C ARG A 73 19.71 -9.34 -4.25
N GLY A 74 18.63 -9.86 -4.80
CA GLY A 74 17.72 -9.14 -5.70
C GLY A 74 17.81 -9.57 -7.17
N THR A 75 18.67 -10.54 -7.50
CA THR A 75 18.80 -11.11 -8.84
C THR A 75 18.67 -12.63 -8.78
N PRO A 76 18.11 -13.27 -9.83
CA PRO A 76 18.04 -14.72 -9.90
C PRO A 76 19.43 -15.37 -9.82
N VAL A 77 19.54 -16.46 -9.06
CA VAL A 77 20.78 -17.21 -8.88
C VAL A 77 20.57 -18.67 -9.29
N PRO A 78 21.28 -19.14 -10.33
CA PRO A 78 21.26 -20.55 -10.72
C PRO A 78 22.11 -21.39 -9.78
N PHE A 79 21.65 -22.62 -9.52
CA PHE A 79 22.33 -23.61 -8.70
C PHE A 79 22.05 -25.00 -9.28
N THR A 80 23.07 -25.85 -9.39
CA THR A 80 22.91 -27.19 -9.97
C THR A 80 22.98 -28.26 -8.89
N LEU A 81 21.90 -29.04 -8.78
CA LEU A 81 21.85 -30.26 -8.02
C LEU A 81 22.29 -31.43 -8.89
N ARG A 82 22.94 -32.43 -8.30
CA ARG A 82 23.40 -33.62 -8.98
C ARG A 82 22.73 -34.86 -8.41
N ALA A 83 22.36 -35.76 -9.29
CA ALA A 83 21.94 -37.08 -8.89
C ALA A 83 23.15 -37.98 -8.73
N ILE A 84 23.30 -38.64 -7.59
CA ILE A 84 24.36 -39.62 -7.34
C ILE A 84 23.70 -40.99 -7.24
N GLY A 85 24.00 -41.82 -8.24
CA GLY A 85 23.55 -43.21 -8.26
C GLY A 85 24.40 -44.11 -7.37
N ARG A 86 23.74 -44.99 -6.63
CA ARG A 86 24.40 -46.12 -5.94
C ARG A 86 24.11 -47.37 -6.71
N PHE A 87 25.16 -48.04 -7.12
CA PHE A 87 25.12 -49.24 -7.95
C PHE A 87 25.24 -50.53 -7.12
N GLN A 88 24.84 -51.65 -7.70
CA GLN A 88 24.90 -52.98 -7.05
C GLN A 88 26.30 -53.39 -6.67
N ASP A 89 27.30 -52.95 -7.44
CA ASP A 89 28.73 -53.22 -7.20
C ASP A 89 29.40 -52.30 -6.16
N GLY A 90 28.56 -51.43 -5.51
CA GLY A 90 29.04 -50.50 -4.46
C GLY A 90 29.54 -49.17 -5.01
N ARG A 91 29.67 -48.94 -6.32
CA ARG A 91 30.05 -47.64 -6.90
C ARG A 91 29.04 -46.56 -6.59
N ARG A 92 29.53 -45.33 -6.44
CA ARG A 92 28.74 -44.09 -6.30
C ARG A 92 29.23 -43.11 -7.36
N GLU A 93 28.39 -42.81 -8.35
CA GLU A 93 28.75 -41.95 -9.45
C GLU A 93 27.60 -41.00 -9.84
N PRO A 94 27.91 -39.79 -10.36
CA PRO A 94 26.89 -38.92 -10.91
C PRO A 94 26.14 -39.63 -12.05
N VAL A 95 24.81 -39.47 -12.04
CA VAL A 95 23.93 -39.99 -13.11
C VAL A 95 23.07 -38.86 -13.67
N SER A 96 22.90 -38.83 -14.98
CA SER A 96 22.02 -37.88 -15.68
C SER A 96 20.66 -38.52 -15.97
N LEU A 97 20.08 -39.15 -14.95
CA LEU A 97 18.82 -39.89 -15.03
C LEU A 97 17.78 -39.29 -14.07
N GLY A 98 16.52 -39.43 -14.44
CA GLY A 98 15.40 -39.09 -13.59
C GLY A 98 14.78 -37.74 -13.88
N ARG A 99 13.74 -37.44 -13.12
CA ARG A 99 12.98 -36.19 -13.19
C ARG A 99 13.04 -35.48 -11.86
N TRP A 100 13.30 -34.18 -11.96
CA TRP A 100 13.40 -33.29 -10.82
C TRP A 100 12.10 -32.51 -10.63
N ARG A 101 11.72 -32.30 -9.39
CA ARG A 101 10.55 -31.50 -9.03
C ARG A 101 10.81 -30.68 -7.76
N ALA A 102 10.39 -29.44 -7.75
CA ALA A 102 10.26 -28.64 -6.52
C ALA A 102 8.83 -28.77 -5.98
N ALA A 103 8.68 -28.85 -4.66
CA ALA A 103 7.37 -28.92 -4.01
C ALA A 103 6.54 -27.64 -4.17
N ASN A 104 7.23 -26.48 -4.27
CA ASN A 104 6.65 -25.20 -4.63
C ASN A 104 7.71 -24.37 -5.37
N ASP A 105 7.25 -23.41 -6.12
CA ASP A 105 8.07 -22.51 -6.95
C ASP A 105 8.23 -21.09 -6.34
N SER A 106 7.73 -20.88 -5.12
CA SER A 106 7.74 -19.56 -4.48
C SER A 106 9.15 -18.97 -4.33
N VAL A 107 10.17 -19.82 -4.11
CA VAL A 107 11.57 -19.41 -3.95
C VAL A 107 12.40 -19.58 -5.23
N GLY A 108 11.87 -20.24 -6.24
CA GLY A 108 12.53 -20.49 -7.53
C GLY A 108 12.05 -21.77 -8.20
N GLY A 109 12.43 -21.96 -9.44
CA GLY A 109 12.07 -23.14 -10.27
C GLY A 109 13.23 -24.10 -10.48
N ILE A 110 12.94 -25.39 -10.72
CA ILE A 110 13.91 -26.41 -11.09
C ILE A 110 13.63 -26.92 -12.50
N ASP A 111 14.69 -27.04 -13.29
CA ASP A 111 14.63 -27.72 -14.57
C ASP A 111 14.46 -29.23 -14.35
N GLU A 112 13.40 -29.79 -14.91
CA GLU A 112 12.96 -31.15 -14.69
C GLU A 112 13.97 -32.21 -15.14
N LEU A 113 14.80 -31.91 -16.11
CA LEU A 113 15.76 -32.85 -16.71
C LEU A 113 17.17 -32.69 -16.15
N THR A 114 17.59 -31.47 -15.90
CA THR A 114 19.00 -31.18 -15.57
C THR A 114 19.27 -31.02 -14.07
N GLY A 115 18.22 -30.86 -13.24
CA GLY A 115 18.39 -30.55 -11.82
C GLY A 115 18.92 -29.13 -11.55
N ARG A 116 18.91 -28.25 -12.57
CA ARG A 116 19.28 -26.85 -12.41
C ARG A 116 18.16 -26.08 -11.74
N PHE A 117 18.36 -25.70 -10.50
CA PHE A 117 17.47 -24.82 -9.76
C PHE A 117 17.85 -23.36 -10.04
N THR A 118 16.86 -22.49 -10.24
CA THR A 118 17.08 -21.04 -10.36
C THR A 118 16.25 -20.35 -9.28
N ALA A 119 16.94 -19.84 -8.25
CA ALA A 119 16.29 -19.01 -7.23
C ALA A 119 15.78 -17.72 -7.88
N ASN A 120 14.57 -17.25 -7.50
CA ASN A 120 13.94 -16.06 -8.11
C ASN A 120 14.64 -14.73 -7.77
N GLY A 121 15.58 -14.76 -6.80
CA GLY A 121 16.39 -13.60 -6.41
C GLY A 121 15.77 -12.72 -5.34
N LEU A 122 14.51 -12.92 -4.98
CA LEU A 122 13.79 -12.05 -4.07
C LEU A 122 13.20 -12.78 -2.85
N VAL A 123 12.39 -13.80 -3.08
CA VAL A 123 11.70 -14.51 -2.00
C VAL A 123 12.63 -15.54 -1.37
N ALA A 124 12.77 -15.48 -0.06
CA ALA A 124 13.52 -16.44 0.73
C ALA A 124 12.61 -17.55 1.30
N GLY A 125 13.20 -18.64 1.73
CA GLY A 125 12.49 -19.78 2.31
C GLY A 125 13.03 -21.11 1.82
N SER A 126 12.31 -22.19 2.08
CA SER A 126 12.76 -23.54 1.71
C SER A 126 11.75 -24.24 0.82
N THR A 127 12.24 -25.03 -0.12
CA THR A 127 11.45 -25.93 -0.93
C THR A 127 12.03 -27.35 -0.88
N ARG A 128 11.15 -28.35 -0.88
CA ARG A 128 11.58 -29.74 -1.02
C ARG A 128 11.84 -30.01 -2.50
N ILE A 129 13.01 -30.56 -2.80
CA ILE A 129 13.36 -31.05 -4.12
C ILE A 129 13.28 -32.57 -4.12
N THR A 130 12.58 -33.13 -5.06
CA THR A 130 12.44 -34.58 -5.26
C THR A 130 13.05 -34.95 -6.61
N LEU A 131 13.88 -35.98 -6.59
CA LEU A 131 14.38 -36.66 -7.77
C LEU A 131 13.73 -38.03 -7.87
N GLN A 132 13.17 -38.36 -9.01
CA GLN A 132 12.57 -39.67 -9.29
C GLN A 132 13.20 -40.31 -10.51
N ILE A 133 13.72 -41.53 -10.37
CA ILE A 133 14.25 -42.35 -11.48
C ILE A 133 13.32 -43.53 -11.68
N ALA A 134 12.63 -43.58 -12.82
CA ALA A 134 11.79 -44.69 -13.18
C ALA A 134 12.67 -45.92 -13.52
N ARG A 135 12.24 -47.13 -13.15
CA ARG A 135 12.89 -48.42 -13.49
C ARG A 135 11.89 -49.34 -14.15
N ASP A 136 12.41 -50.19 -15.03
CA ASP A 136 11.58 -51.23 -15.63
C ASP A 136 11.38 -52.36 -14.63
N ASN A 137 10.13 -52.78 -14.44
CA ASN A 137 9.72 -53.88 -13.59
C ASN A 137 10.13 -53.77 -12.08
N ALA A 138 10.43 -52.56 -11.60
CA ALA A 138 10.78 -52.29 -10.20
C ALA A 138 10.22 -50.91 -9.76
N PRO A 139 9.97 -50.71 -8.46
CA PRO A 139 9.60 -49.39 -7.98
C PRO A 139 10.62 -48.32 -8.33
N ALA A 140 10.15 -47.09 -8.64
CA ALA A 140 11.03 -45.97 -8.92
C ALA A 140 11.93 -45.67 -7.71
N LEU A 141 13.16 -45.26 -7.99
CA LEU A 141 14.05 -44.74 -6.98
C LEU A 141 13.70 -43.27 -6.74
N VAL A 142 13.57 -42.88 -5.47
CA VAL A 142 13.25 -41.52 -5.06
C VAL A 142 14.30 -41.01 -4.10
N ALA A 143 14.78 -39.80 -4.32
CA ALA A 143 15.59 -39.07 -3.35
C ALA A 143 14.98 -37.69 -3.12
N GLU A 144 15.11 -37.19 -1.91
CA GLU A 144 14.63 -35.88 -1.52
C GLU A 144 15.71 -35.07 -0.80
N THR A 145 15.68 -33.75 -1.00
CA THR A 145 16.48 -32.81 -0.22
C THR A 145 15.69 -31.54 0.02
N THR A 146 16.08 -30.78 1.04
CA THR A 146 15.54 -29.44 1.29
C THR A 146 16.53 -28.40 0.80
N LEU A 147 16.10 -27.58 -0.15
CA LEU A 147 16.87 -26.43 -0.63
C LEU A 147 16.36 -25.17 0.05
N THR A 148 17.28 -24.41 0.67
CA THR A 148 16.98 -23.14 1.33
C THR A 148 17.54 -21.98 0.53
N VAL A 149 16.71 -20.96 0.31
CA VAL A 149 17.09 -19.67 -0.28
C VAL A 149 17.09 -18.63 0.83
N ARG A 150 18.19 -17.88 0.97
CA ARG A 150 18.31 -16.74 1.88
C ARG A 150 18.45 -15.46 1.10
N PHE A 151 17.77 -14.42 1.55
CA PHE A 151 17.97 -13.06 1.03
C PHE A 151 18.88 -12.29 1.99
N GLU A 152 20.02 -11.82 1.49
CA GLU A 152 20.96 -11.00 2.27
C GLU A 152 21.42 -9.83 1.40
N ARG A 153 21.16 -8.61 1.86
CA ARG A 153 21.56 -7.41 1.14
C ARG A 153 22.10 -6.36 2.09
N GLU A 154 23.25 -5.81 1.72
CA GLU A 154 23.89 -4.70 2.43
C GLU A 154 23.98 -3.49 1.52
N THR A 155 23.76 -2.31 2.07
CA THR A 155 23.84 -1.03 1.38
C THR A 155 24.68 -0.06 2.20
N PHE A 156 25.42 0.82 1.53
CA PHE A 156 26.25 1.83 2.16
C PHE A 156 25.77 3.20 1.67
N ALA A 157 25.48 4.09 2.61
CA ALA A 157 25.12 5.47 2.28
C ALA A 157 26.31 6.18 1.62
N THR A 158 26.02 7.16 0.78
CA THR A 158 27.06 7.96 0.11
C THR A 158 28.07 8.50 1.14
N GLY A 159 29.37 8.30 0.88
CA GLY A 159 30.44 8.69 1.78
C GLY A 159 30.72 7.74 2.95
N THR A 160 30.02 6.60 3.02
CA THR A 160 30.27 5.55 4.02
C THR A 160 31.10 4.44 3.39
N PRO A 161 32.36 4.22 3.83
CA PRO A 161 33.21 3.16 3.28
C PRO A 161 32.76 1.76 3.75
N GLU A 162 32.98 0.72 2.95
CA GLU A 162 32.58 -0.65 3.28
C GLU A 162 33.27 -1.18 4.56
N SER A 163 34.48 -0.69 4.88
CA SER A 163 35.22 -1.06 6.11
C SER A 163 34.47 -0.70 7.39
N VAL A 164 33.44 0.16 7.32
CA VAL A 164 32.56 0.44 8.46
C VAL A 164 31.89 -0.81 9.02
N ARG A 165 31.67 -1.82 8.18
CA ARG A 165 31.13 -3.14 8.58
C ARG A 165 31.92 -3.76 9.74
N ASP A 166 33.25 -3.65 9.71
CA ASP A 166 34.15 -4.29 10.68
C ASP A 166 33.99 -3.74 12.10
N ARG A 167 33.47 -2.51 12.22
CA ARG A 167 33.17 -1.89 13.51
C ARG A 167 32.03 -2.56 14.27
N PHE A 168 31.20 -3.35 13.59
CA PHE A 168 30.04 -4.04 14.16
C PHE A 168 30.25 -5.55 14.36
N THR A 169 31.48 -6.04 14.31
CA THR A 169 31.80 -7.45 14.55
C THR A 169 31.51 -7.86 15.99
N THR A 170 31.73 -6.96 16.94
CA THR A 170 31.44 -7.17 18.36
C THR A 170 30.54 -6.03 18.85
N LEU A 171 29.39 -6.37 19.40
CA LEU A 171 28.41 -5.39 19.93
C LEU A 171 28.38 -5.49 21.45
N GLY A 172 28.67 -4.37 22.10
CA GLY A 172 28.48 -4.22 23.55
C GLY A 172 27.04 -3.86 23.90
N GLU A 173 26.70 -4.01 25.15
CA GLU A 173 25.45 -3.56 25.74
C GLU A 173 25.71 -2.31 26.58
N ASP A 174 25.18 -1.16 26.15
CA ASP A 174 25.26 0.12 26.87
C ASP A 174 23.98 0.93 26.66
N PRO A 175 23.00 0.79 27.57
CA PRO A 175 21.72 1.48 27.45
C PRO A 175 21.81 3.01 27.34
N GLY A 176 22.82 3.61 27.95
CA GLY A 176 23.05 5.07 27.92
C GLY A 176 23.58 5.60 26.60
N ARG A 177 24.09 4.72 25.73
CA ARG A 177 24.63 5.07 24.41
C ARG A 177 23.81 4.56 23.23
N ARG A 178 22.78 3.75 23.47
CA ARG A 178 21.97 3.18 22.38
C ARG A 178 21.38 4.26 21.50
N ALA A 179 21.31 3.97 20.21
CA ALA A 179 20.39 4.68 19.33
C ALA A 179 18.94 4.36 19.74
N THR A 180 18.11 5.39 19.81
CA THR A 180 16.69 5.23 20.16
C THR A 180 15.88 5.23 18.87
N LEU A 181 15.33 4.08 18.49
CA LEU A 181 14.43 3.98 17.33
C LEU A 181 13.19 4.84 17.54
N ARG A 182 12.84 5.66 16.54
CA ARG A 182 11.66 6.55 16.53
C ARG A 182 10.61 6.12 15.53
N TYR A 183 11.03 5.55 14.41
CA TYR A 183 10.14 4.99 13.39
C TYR A 183 10.84 3.84 12.67
N PRO A 184 10.16 2.74 12.35
CA PRO A 184 8.73 2.47 12.54
C PRO A 184 8.33 2.33 14.01
N LEU A 185 7.02 2.53 14.29
CA LEU A 185 6.49 2.31 15.64
C LEU A 185 6.56 0.81 15.98
N PRO A 186 6.94 0.45 17.22
CA PRO A 186 6.92 -0.94 17.65
C PRO A 186 5.52 -1.55 17.50
N GLU A 187 5.45 -2.80 17.05
CA GLU A 187 4.23 -3.58 16.79
C GLU A 187 3.31 -3.00 15.69
N ALA A 188 3.79 -2.04 14.89
CA ALA A 188 3.03 -1.53 13.75
C ALA A 188 2.68 -2.64 12.76
N VAL A 189 1.46 -2.58 12.22
CA VAL A 189 1.00 -3.48 11.16
C VAL A 189 0.88 -2.69 9.86
N MET A 190 1.61 -3.12 8.85
CA MET A 190 1.70 -2.48 7.53
C MET A 190 1.19 -3.42 6.44
N PRO A 191 0.60 -2.92 5.36
CA PRO A 191 0.23 -3.77 4.22
C PRO A 191 1.47 -4.21 3.44
N GLN A 192 1.34 -5.29 2.69
CA GLN A 192 2.45 -5.90 1.96
C GLN A 192 3.08 -4.96 0.91
N ASN A 193 2.28 -4.09 0.29
CA ASN A 193 2.71 -3.17 -0.77
C ASN A 193 3.00 -1.73 -0.30
N VAL A 194 3.07 -1.48 1.01
CA VAL A 194 3.44 -0.16 1.49
C VAL A 194 4.85 0.21 1.01
N ALA A 195 5.07 1.48 0.70
CA ALA A 195 6.40 1.96 0.34
C ALA A 195 7.43 1.69 1.45
N PRO A 196 8.70 1.46 1.10
CA PRO A 196 9.77 1.28 2.07
C PRO A 196 9.77 2.41 3.10
N PRO A 197 9.78 2.09 4.40
CA PRO A 197 9.81 3.09 5.44
C PRO A 197 11.18 3.78 5.51
N GLU A 198 11.17 5.04 5.91
CA GLU A 198 12.36 5.71 6.38
C GLU A 198 12.56 5.37 7.87
N VAL A 199 13.49 4.48 8.17
CA VAL A 199 13.84 4.14 9.56
C VAL A 199 14.52 5.34 10.19
N GLN A 200 13.97 5.84 11.31
CA GLN A 200 14.44 7.05 11.96
C GLN A 200 14.78 6.81 13.43
N TRP A 201 15.84 7.44 13.92
CA TRP A 201 16.32 7.29 15.30
C TRP A 201 16.87 8.59 15.87
N ASP A 202 17.13 8.60 17.17
CA ASP A 202 17.89 9.61 17.86
C ASP A 202 19.15 8.99 18.49
N GLY A 203 20.16 9.80 18.78
CA GLY A 203 21.39 9.41 19.48
C GLY A 203 22.60 9.29 18.57
N GLY A 204 23.76 9.48 19.19
CA GLY A 204 25.06 9.59 18.50
C GLY A 204 25.51 11.04 18.27
N SER A 205 26.67 11.20 17.67
CA SER A 205 27.32 12.50 17.40
C SER A 205 28.09 12.46 16.09
N ALA A 206 28.72 13.54 15.71
CA ALA A 206 29.61 13.57 14.55
C ALA A 206 30.64 12.43 14.60
N SER A 207 30.89 11.79 13.47
CA SER A 207 31.76 10.61 13.31
C SER A 207 31.21 9.29 13.88
N THR A 208 29.98 9.27 14.43
CA THR A 208 29.29 8.02 14.73
C THR A 208 28.91 7.32 13.42
N VAL A 209 29.09 6.00 13.40
CA VAL A 209 28.57 5.15 12.31
C VAL A 209 27.41 4.33 12.80
N TYR A 210 26.47 4.06 11.92
CA TYR A 210 25.24 3.32 12.24
C TYR A 210 25.13 2.10 11.35
N ARG A 211 24.59 1.03 11.93
CA ARG A 211 24.10 -0.15 11.22
C ARG A 211 22.60 -0.26 11.47
N VAL A 212 21.81 -0.08 10.45
CA VAL A 212 20.37 -0.32 10.49
C VAL A 212 20.10 -1.70 9.92
N GLU A 213 19.55 -2.59 10.71
CA GLU A 213 19.26 -3.97 10.32
C GLU A 213 17.77 -4.26 10.40
N LEU A 214 17.21 -4.76 9.30
CA LEU A 214 15.89 -5.36 9.25
C LEU A 214 16.05 -6.84 8.96
N SER A 215 15.45 -7.68 9.80
CA SER A 215 15.62 -9.13 9.66
C SER A 215 14.39 -9.91 10.10
N LYS A 216 14.18 -11.05 9.46
CA LYS A 216 13.33 -12.16 9.87
C LYS A 216 13.91 -13.47 9.34
N THR A 217 13.22 -14.59 9.53
CA THR A 217 13.70 -15.88 9.06
C THR A 217 14.08 -15.84 7.57
N ASP A 218 15.32 -16.20 7.28
CA ASP A 218 15.92 -16.26 5.94
C ASP A 218 16.05 -14.92 5.19
N VAL A 219 15.71 -13.77 5.82
CA VAL A 219 15.85 -12.44 5.21
C VAL A 219 16.64 -11.52 6.13
N ARG A 220 17.68 -10.87 5.59
CA ARG A 220 18.48 -9.87 6.28
C ARG A 220 18.81 -8.72 5.33
N ALA A 221 18.40 -7.51 5.71
CA ALA A 221 18.70 -6.26 5.01
C ALA A 221 19.44 -5.31 5.94
N VAL A 222 20.56 -4.73 5.49
CA VAL A 222 21.42 -3.88 6.32
C VAL A 222 21.76 -2.59 5.57
N GLY A 223 21.63 -1.47 6.26
CA GLY A 223 22.15 -0.18 5.85
C GLY A 223 23.28 0.29 6.76
N TYR A 224 24.37 0.76 6.17
CA TYR A 224 25.47 1.39 6.90
C TYR A 224 25.54 2.88 6.58
N LEU A 225 25.65 3.71 7.62
CA LEU A 225 25.68 5.17 7.49
C LEU A 225 26.77 5.76 8.39
N THR A 226 27.39 6.84 7.91
CA THR A 226 28.33 7.64 8.70
C THR A 226 27.72 9.02 8.96
N HIS A 227 27.74 9.47 10.20
CA HIS A 227 27.33 10.83 10.56
C HIS A 227 28.38 11.83 10.09
N THR A 228 28.14 12.44 8.93
CA THR A 228 29.12 13.30 8.23
C THR A 228 29.07 14.77 8.62
N GLY A 229 28.08 15.21 9.42
CA GLY A 229 27.96 16.62 9.80
C GLY A 229 26.55 17.07 10.16
N ALA A 230 26.33 18.36 10.16
CA ALA A 230 25.07 18.98 10.61
C ALA A 230 23.82 18.58 9.79
N ASP A 231 24.00 18.20 8.53
CA ASP A 231 22.91 17.78 7.65
C ASP A 231 22.52 16.30 7.81
N PHE A 232 23.13 15.57 8.73
CA PHE A 232 22.80 14.17 8.98
C PHE A 232 21.42 14.06 9.63
N ARG A 233 20.53 13.31 8.96
CA ARG A 233 19.11 13.29 9.32
C ARG A 233 18.73 12.23 10.36
N PHE A 234 19.66 11.35 10.77
CA PHE A 234 19.35 10.18 11.60
C PHE A 234 18.21 9.34 11.02
N ALA A 235 18.31 9.11 9.73
CA ALA A 235 17.28 8.44 8.95
C ALA A 235 17.91 7.61 7.82
N TRP A 236 17.29 6.47 7.52
CA TRP A 236 17.67 5.60 6.41
C TRP A 236 16.44 5.00 5.76
N THR A 237 16.28 5.23 4.46
CA THR A 237 15.21 4.59 3.68
C THR A 237 15.65 3.20 3.26
N VAL A 238 14.86 2.20 3.62
CA VAL A 238 15.09 0.81 3.19
C VAL A 238 15.04 0.75 1.67
N ASP A 239 15.99 0.07 1.04
CA ASP A 239 15.93 -0.08 -0.42
C ASP A 239 14.74 -0.96 -0.86
N ALA A 240 14.19 -0.67 -2.05
CA ALA A 240 12.96 -1.30 -2.52
C ALA A 240 13.06 -2.83 -2.66
N LEU A 241 14.22 -3.37 -3.04
CA LEU A 241 14.40 -4.82 -3.17
C LEU A 241 14.41 -5.50 -1.80
N SER A 242 15.13 -4.95 -0.83
CA SER A 242 15.14 -5.44 0.56
C SER A 242 13.77 -5.39 1.19
N TRP A 243 13.04 -4.26 1.00
CA TRP A 243 11.68 -4.12 1.54
C TRP A 243 10.72 -5.13 0.93
N ARG A 244 10.80 -5.32 -0.38
CA ARG A 244 9.98 -6.29 -1.09
C ARG A 244 10.30 -7.73 -0.65
N ALA A 245 11.59 -8.08 -0.46
CA ALA A 245 11.98 -9.38 0.06
C ALA A 245 11.41 -9.64 1.47
N LEU A 246 11.44 -8.62 2.36
CA LEU A 246 10.81 -8.68 3.68
C LEU A 246 9.28 -8.84 3.58
N ALA A 247 8.63 -8.18 2.64
CA ALA A 247 7.18 -8.21 2.49
C ALA A 247 6.67 -9.54 1.90
N GLU A 248 7.35 -10.09 0.91
CA GLU A 248 6.91 -11.29 0.18
C GLU A 248 7.36 -12.59 0.83
N THR A 249 8.45 -12.57 1.62
CA THR A 249 8.92 -13.75 2.34
C THR A 249 8.13 -13.93 3.63
N ARG A 250 7.50 -15.08 3.84
CA ARG A 250 6.74 -15.45 5.05
C ARG A 250 5.88 -14.28 5.55
N PRO A 251 4.83 -13.90 4.81
CA PRO A 251 3.90 -12.85 5.26
C PRO A 251 3.41 -13.14 6.69
N ASP A 252 3.11 -12.08 7.43
CA ASP A 252 2.68 -12.08 8.85
C ASP A 252 3.79 -12.42 9.88
N GLU A 253 4.95 -12.95 9.46
CA GLU A 253 6.09 -13.06 10.35
C GLU A 253 6.64 -11.67 10.67
N ALA A 254 6.89 -11.40 11.97
CA ALA A 254 7.38 -10.11 12.41
C ALA A 254 8.80 -9.84 11.88
N VAL A 255 9.02 -8.62 11.38
CA VAL A 255 10.33 -8.08 11.00
C VAL A 255 10.93 -7.41 12.23
N SER A 256 12.14 -7.79 12.62
CA SER A 256 12.94 -7.10 13.63
C SER A 256 13.64 -5.92 12.98
N VAL A 257 13.50 -4.73 13.55
CA VAL A 257 14.15 -3.49 13.12
C VAL A 257 15.05 -3.00 14.24
N ARG A 258 16.35 -2.80 13.97
CA ARG A 258 17.32 -2.41 14.98
C ARG A 258 18.30 -1.40 14.40
N VAL A 259 18.71 -0.44 15.22
CA VAL A 259 19.75 0.54 14.89
C VAL A 259 20.89 0.41 15.89
N ASP A 260 22.00 -0.16 15.45
CA ASP A 260 23.24 -0.21 16.20
C ASP A 260 24.09 1.01 15.88
N LEU A 261 24.88 1.48 16.83
CA LEU A 261 25.84 2.56 16.60
C LEU A 261 27.25 2.17 17.03
N ALA A 262 28.25 2.77 16.40
CA ALA A 262 29.65 2.64 16.82
C ALA A 262 30.34 4.00 16.79
N ASP A 263 30.98 4.35 17.90
CA ASP A 263 31.81 5.53 18.08
C ASP A 263 33.26 5.15 18.46
N ALA A 264 34.06 6.06 18.98
CA ALA A 264 35.43 5.80 19.42
C ALA A 264 35.52 4.79 20.59
N ARG A 265 34.42 4.61 21.36
CA ARG A 265 34.33 3.68 22.50
C ARG A 265 33.88 2.27 22.12
N GLY A 266 33.65 2.03 20.83
CA GLY A 266 33.18 0.75 20.28
C GLY A 266 31.69 0.74 19.92
N ALA A 267 31.26 -0.42 19.42
CA ALA A 267 29.90 -0.59 18.94
C ALA A 267 28.92 -0.99 20.05
N VAL A 268 27.71 -0.47 19.99
CA VAL A 268 26.62 -0.72 20.94
C VAL A 268 25.41 -1.25 20.18
N ARG A 269 24.79 -2.29 20.74
CA ARG A 269 23.56 -2.89 20.23
C ARG A 269 22.37 -2.00 20.54
N GLY A 270 21.57 -1.72 19.52
CA GLY A 270 20.27 -1.03 19.65
C GLY A 270 19.17 -1.94 20.19
N GLU A 271 18.13 -1.35 20.74
CA GLU A 271 16.91 -2.07 21.11
C GLU A 271 16.14 -2.47 19.86
N PRO A 272 15.79 -3.75 19.65
CA PRO A 272 14.99 -4.15 18.51
C PRO A 272 13.53 -3.78 18.68
N ALA A 273 12.90 -3.25 17.62
CA ALA A 273 11.46 -3.16 17.50
C ALA A 273 10.95 -4.20 16.52
N ARG A 274 9.70 -4.59 16.65
CA ARG A 274 9.05 -5.54 15.76
C ARG A 274 7.97 -4.83 14.95
N VAL A 275 7.89 -5.12 13.67
CA VAL A 275 6.79 -4.69 12.80
C VAL A 275 6.26 -5.90 12.03
N ARG A 276 5.02 -5.85 11.62
CA ARG A 276 4.38 -6.94 10.88
C ARG A 276 3.91 -6.44 9.51
N LEU A 277 4.23 -7.21 8.47
CA LEU A 277 3.74 -6.99 7.12
C LEU A 277 2.59 -7.97 6.88
N ALA A 278 1.37 -7.47 6.95
CA ALA A 278 0.16 -8.26 6.75
C ALA A 278 0.05 -8.71 5.29
N ARG A 279 -0.53 -9.90 5.09
CA ARG A 279 -0.87 -10.36 3.73
C ARG A 279 -1.85 -9.38 3.08
N GLY A 280 -1.75 -9.25 1.79
CA GLY A 280 -2.63 -8.40 0.99
C GLY A 280 -2.03 -7.03 0.72
N SER A 281 -2.28 -6.58 -0.48
CA SER A 281 -1.83 -5.30 -1.00
C SER A 281 -3.00 -4.33 -0.97
N LEU A 282 -2.81 -3.17 -0.38
CA LEU A 282 -3.83 -2.12 -0.44
C LEU A 282 -4.04 -1.66 -1.88
N ALA A 283 -5.25 -1.23 -2.17
CA ALA A 283 -5.63 -0.67 -3.45
C ALA A 283 -6.36 0.66 -3.23
N GLY A 284 -6.28 1.53 -4.24
CA GLY A 284 -6.98 2.80 -4.24
C GLY A 284 -6.07 4.02 -4.13
N ALA A 285 -6.60 5.08 -3.56
CA ALA A 285 -5.90 6.32 -3.29
C ALA A 285 -6.44 6.97 -2.03
N VAL A 286 -5.59 7.64 -1.27
CA VAL A 286 -5.99 8.50 -0.16
C VAL A 286 -5.96 9.94 -0.63
N TYR A 287 -7.11 10.57 -0.71
CA TYR A 287 -7.29 11.99 -0.96
C TYR A 287 -7.23 12.71 0.39
N TYR A 288 -6.50 13.83 0.47
CA TYR A 288 -6.33 14.52 1.74
C TYR A 288 -6.09 16.01 1.54
N TRP A 289 -6.40 16.79 2.54
CA TRP A 289 -6.15 18.20 2.53
C TRP A 289 -4.75 18.51 3.08
N ASP A 290 -3.89 19.05 2.23
CA ASP A 290 -2.60 19.61 2.60
C ASP A 290 -2.79 21.11 2.89
N LEU A 291 -2.77 21.48 4.17
CA LEU A 291 -3.08 22.85 4.61
C LEU A 291 -2.04 23.87 4.16
N ARG A 292 -0.79 23.46 4.01
CA ARG A 292 0.26 24.35 3.52
C ARG A 292 0.11 24.60 2.04
N ALA A 293 -0.25 23.60 1.27
CA ALA A 293 -0.52 23.73 -0.16
C ALA A 293 -1.88 24.39 -0.43
N GLY A 294 -2.81 24.40 0.54
CA GLY A 294 -4.16 24.94 0.42
C GLY A 294 -5.04 24.16 -0.57
N LYS A 295 -4.83 22.86 -0.73
CA LYS A 295 -5.54 22.04 -1.72
C LYS A 295 -5.63 20.57 -1.34
N ILE A 296 -6.53 19.86 -2.03
CA ILE A 296 -6.62 18.41 -1.94
C ILE A 296 -5.53 17.79 -2.82
N LEU A 297 -4.73 16.95 -2.22
CA LEU A 297 -3.75 16.08 -2.87
C LEU A 297 -4.21 14.64 -2.75
N ARG A 298 -3.61 13.75 -3.53
CA ARG A 298 -3.83 12.31 -3.36
C ARG A 298 -2.51 11.54 -3.27
N ILE A 299 -2.51 10.47 -2.49
CA ILE A 299 -1.45 9.48 -2.42
C ILE A 299 -1.96 8.21 -3.06
N LEU A 300 -1.27 7.75 -4.09
CA LEU A 300 -1.49 6.46 -4.72
C LEU A 300 -0.76 5.39 -3.92
N ASP A 301 -1.34 4.21 -3.82
CA ASP A 301 -0.77 3.08 -3.06
C ASP A 301 0.28 2.28 -3.83
N ALA A 302 0.24 2.26 -5.15
CA ALA A 302 1.20 1.51 -5.96
C ALA A 302 1.50 2.21 -7.31
N PRO A 303 2.69 2.73 -7.55
CA PRO A 303 3.72 3.04 -6.55
C PRO A 303 3.29 4.19 -5.65
N THR A 304 3.67 4.18 -4.39
CA THR A 304 3.31 5.25 -3.44
C THR A 304 3.84 6.58 -3.95
N ARG A 305 2.92 7.43 -4.39
CA ARG A 305 3.25 8.72 -5.01
C ARG A 305 2.21 9.77 -4.64
N ARG A 306 2.70 10.92 -4.17
CA ARG A 306 1.87 12.11 -3.98
C ARG A 306 1.61 12.77 -5.35
N GLU A 307 0.36 13.08 -5.61
CA GLU A 307 -0.07 13.79 -6.82
C GLU A 307 -0.86 15.04 -6.50
N ASP A 308 -0.55 16.11 -7.22
CA ASP A 308 -1.39 17.29 -7.36
C ASP A 308 -2.32 17.07 -8.56
N PHE A 309 -3.40 16.32 -8.33
CA PHE A 309 -4.34 15.94 -9.39
C PHE A 309 -5.32 17.07 -9.75
N LEU A 310 -5.42 18.11 -8.92
CA LEU A 310 -6.30 19.25 -9.08
C LEU A 310 -5.50 20.56 -8.89
N PRO A 311 -4.56 20.87 -9.79
CA PRO A 311 -3.64 21.99 -9.59
C PRO A 311 -4.34 23.36 -9.67
N SER A 312 -5.45 23.46 -10.39
CA SER A 312 -6.13 24.71 -10.69
C SER A 312 -7.65 24.63 -10.45
N PRO A 313 -8.10 24.42 -9.18
CA PRO A 313 -9.53 24.48 -8.88
C PRO A 313 -10.11 25.88 -9.20
N PRO A 314 -11.45 26.01 -9.33
CA PRO A 314 -12.09 27.28 -9.61
C PRO A 314 -11.66 28.39 -8.66
N ARG A 315 -11.53 29.63 -9.19
CA ARG A 315 -11.18 30.83 -8.41
C ARG A 315 -12.41 31.46 -7.79
N ARG A 316 -12.23 31.99 -6.58
CA ARG A 316 -13.24 32.86 -5.95
C ARG A 316 -13.26 34.20 -6.66
N SER A 317 -14.45 34.67 -7.05
CA SER A 317 -14.58 35.93 -7.78
C SER A 317 -14.20 37.17 -6.98
N SER A 318 -14.35 37.12 -5.64
CA SER A 318 -14.11 38.28 -4.77
C SER A 318 -12.64 38.60 -4.52
N ASP A 319 -11.76 37.59 -4.45
CA ASP A 319 -10.35 37.73 -4.04
C ASP A 319 -9.39 36.88 -4.88
N ASN A 320 -9.91 36.21 -5.90
CA ASN A 320 -9.13 35.35 -6.80
C ASN A 320 -8.45 34.16 -6.11
N SER A 321 -8.81 33.87 -4.84
CA SER A 321 -8.29 32.74 -4.09
C SER A 321 -8.76 31.39 -4.66
N ARG A 322 -7.99 30.34 -4.38
CA ARG A 322 -8.33 28.94 -4.72
C ARG A 322 -8.25 28.12 -3.45
N CYS A 323 -9.30 27.44 -3.11
CA CYS A 323 -9.33 26.48 -2.02
C CYS A 323 -10.34 25.38 -2.34
N VAL A 324 -9.99 24.15 -2.00
CA VAL A 324 -10.92 23.02 -1.98
C VAL A 324 -10.82 22.42 -0.59
N ALA A 325 -11.95 22.38 0.11
CA ALA A 325 -12.02 21.97 1.52
C ALA A 325 -12.71 20.59 1.64
N CYS A 326 -13.76 20.50 2.46
CA CYS A 326 -14.48 19.26 2.74
C CYS A 326 -14.81 18.50 1.48
N HIS A 327 -14.33 17.28 1.36
CA HIS A 327 -14.47 16.46 0.17
C HIS A 327 -14.95 15.05 0.49
N ALA A 328 -15.65 14.45 -0.47
CA ALA A 328 -16.03 13.05 -0.46
C ALA A 328 -15.87 12.47 -1.86
N ILE A 329 -15.39 11.25 -1.95
CA ILE A 329 -15.20 10.54 -3.22
C ILE A 329 -16.30 9.50 -3.38
N SER A 330 -16.81 9.36 -4.61
CA SER A 330 -17.78 8.31 -4.94
C SER A 330 -17.17 6.91 -4.80
N ARG A 331 -18.02 5.89 -4.60
CA ARG A 331 -17.55 4.53 -4.36
C ARG A 331 -16.79 3.90 -5.52
N ASP A 332 -17.09 4.33 -6.74
CA ASP A 332 -16.36 3.93 -7.94
C ASP A 332 -15.07 4.74 -8.17
N GLY A 333 -14.75 5.69 -7.28
CA GLY A 333 -13.59 6.56 -7.38
C GLY A 333 -13.68 7.62 -8.48
N ARG A 334 -14.83 7.74 -9.14
CA ARG A 334 -14.96 8.59 -10.32
C ARG A 334 -15.25 10.06 -10.01
N TYR A 335 -16.02 10.33 -8.97
CA TYR A 335 -16.46 11.68 -8.65
C TYR A 335 -15.95 12.14 -7.30
N MET A 336 -15.62 13.44 -7.21
CA MET A 336 -15.31 14.13 -5.98
C MET A 336 -16.33 15.25 -5.77
N ALA A 337 -17.14 15.15 -4.72
CA ALA A 337 -17.93 16.25 -4.22
C ALA A 337 -17.05 17.08 -3.27
N ALA A 338 -17.02 18.39 -3.42
CA ALA A 338 -16.15 19.24 -2.63
C ALA A 338 -16.76 20.62 -2.37
N GLU A 339 -16.50 21.15 -1.17
CA GLU A 339 -16.71 22.54 -0.83
C GLU A 339 -15.56 23.40 -1.41
N LEU A 340 -15.91 24.57 -1.94
CA LEU A 340 -14.95 25.53 -2.46
C LEU A 340 -14.88 26.74 -1.51
N TRP A 341 -13.65 27.22 -1.29
CA TRP A 341 -13.35 28.47 -0.57
C TRP A 341 -13.74 28.53 0.91
N GLU A 342 -13.90 27.39 1.59
CA GLU A 342 -14.11 27.25 3.04
C GLU A 342 -15.24 28.11 3.65
N GLY A 343 -15.95 27.61 4.67
CA GLY A 343 -16.93 28.38 5.44
C GLY A 343 -18.34 28.41 4.87
N GLN A 344 -18.88 27.25 4.45
CA GLN A 344 -20.21 27.09 3.86
C GLN A 344 -20.36 27.79 2.49
N GLY A 345 -19.27 27.80 1.75
CA GLY A 345 -19.20 28.36 0.40
C GLY A 345 -19.91 27.52 -0.64
N PRO A 346 -19.82 27.93 -1.92
CA PRO A 346 -20.24 27.12 -3.02
C PRO A 346 -19.57 25.76 -3.04
N SER A 347 -20.27 24.78 -3.59
CA SER A 347 -19.80 23.42 -3.68
C SER A 347 -20.01 22.86 -5.08
N THR A 348 -19.21 21.90 -5.48
CA THR A 348 -19.29 21.31 -6.82
C THR A 348 -18.91 19.83 -6.81
N VAL A 349 -19.05 19.20 -7.97
CA VAL A 349 -18.57 17.84 -8.23
C VAL A 349 -17.57 17.88 -9.37
N PHE A 350 -16.41 17.25 -9.15
CA PHE A 350 -15.39 17.02 -10.17
C PHE A 350 -15.51 15.59 -10.70
N ASP A 351 -15.33 15.40 -12.01
CA ASP A 351 -15.12 14.08 -12.60
C ASP A 351 -13.62 13.77 -12.63
N LEU A 352 -13.18 12.86 -11.77
CA LEU A 352 -11.76 12.51 -11.60
C LEU A 352 -11.18 11.75 -12.80
N THR A 353 -12.01 11.36 -13.76
CA THR A 353 -11.58 10.76 -15.03
C THR A 353 -11.33 11.81 -16.12
N SER A 354 -11.74 13.07 -15.88
CA SER A 354 -11.52 14.18 -16.79
C SER A 354 -10.12 14.77 -16.66
N ASN A 355 -9.73 15.65 -17.61
CA ASN A 355 -8.50 16.40 -17.49
C ASN A 355 -8.67 17.57 -16.50
N LEU A 356 -8.27 17.34 -15.24
CA LEU A 356 -8.34 18.33 -14.16
C LEU A 356 -7.14 19.30 -14.13
N SER A 357 -6.19 19.20 -15.05
CA SER A 357 -5.01 20.10 -15.11
C SER A 357 -5.28 21.42 -15.84
N THR A 358 -6.48 21.61 -16.41
CA THR A 358 -6.90 22.88 -17.02
C THR A 358 -7.10 23.98 -15.99
N ASP A 359 -7.06 25.26 -16.41
CA ASP A 359 -7.29 26.43 -15.56
C ASP A 359 -8.52 27.22 -16.05
N PRO A 360 -9.66 27.21 -15.32
CA PRO A 360 -9.93 26.38 -14.15
C PRO A 360 -10.16 24.90 -14.50
N ALA A 361 -10.02 24.03 -13.51
CA ALA A 361 -10.42 22.63 -13.64
C ALA A 361 -11.93 22.54 -13.91
N PRO A 362 -12.37 21.62 -14.79
CA PRO A 362 -13.79 21.48 -15.15
C PRO A 362 -14.60 20.94 -13.98
N THR A 363 -15.78 21.51 -13.77
CA THR A 363 -16.80 21.08 -12.81
C THR A 363 -18.02 20.52 -13.53
N ARG A 364 -18.75 19.60 -12.89
CA ARG A 364 -19.94 19.00 -13.52
C ARG A 364 -21.11 19.96 -13.69
N PHE A 365 -21.16 21.02 -12.89
CA PHE A 365 -22.15 22.10 -12.94
C PHE A 365 -21.50 23.42 -12.49
N PRO A 366 -22.09 24.59 -12.80
CA PRO A 366 -21.58 25.88 -12.35
C PRO A 366 -21.39 25.95 -10.83
N VAL A 367 -20.28 26.53 -10.37
CA VAL A 367 -19.86 26.53 -8.95
C VAL A 367 -20.81 27.27 -8.01
N ASP A 368 -21.64 28.18 -8.52
CA ASP A 368 -22.65 28.93 -7.76
C ASP A 368 -24.00 28.21 -7.66
N ARG A 369 -24.14 27.04 -8.29
CA ARG A 369 -25.37 26.27 -8.34
C ARG A 369 -25.75 25.61 -7.02
N ALA A 370 -24.79 25.17 -6.24
CA ALA A 370 -24.99 24.39 -5.03
C ALA A 370 -24.09 24.87 -3.89
N SER A 371 -24.54 24.63 -2.65
CA SER A 371 -23.74 24.84 -1.45
C SER A 371 -23.98 23.70 -0.46
N TRP A 372 -22.92 23.17 0.08
CA TRP A 372 -22.91 22.22 1.19
C TRP A 372 -21.55 22.27 1.89
N VAL A 373 -21.48 21.74 3.11
CA VAL A 373 -20.22 21.53 3.84
C VAL A 373 -19.78 20.07 3.67
N TYR A 374 -20.61 19.14 4.11
CA TYR A 374 -20.34 17.71 4.01
C TYR A 374 -21.30 17.06 3.04
N ALA A 375 -20.82 16.06 2.30
CA ALA A 375 -21.65 15.27 1.41
C ALA A 375 -21.16 13.83 1.37
N THR A 376 -22.04 12.93 0.96
CA THR A 376 -21.73 11.53 0.68
C THR A 376 -22.48 11.05 -0.54
N PHE A 377 -21.84 10.25 -1.37
CA PHE A 377 -22.47 9.61 -2.52
C PHE A 377 -23.23 8.36 -2.09
N ASN A 378 -24.34 8.07 -2.77
CA ASN A 378 -24.96 6.75 -2.75
C ASN A 378 -24.11 5.72 -3.50
N GLN A 379 -24.54 4.45 -3.47
CA GLN A 379 -23.77 3.33 -4.01
C GLN A 379 -23.41 3.47 -5.50
N ASP A 380 -24.36 3.94 -6.32
CA ASP A 380 -24.24 4.08 -7.78
C ASP A 380 -23.83 5.48 -8.25
N SER A 381 -23.49 6.38 -7.33
CA SER A 381 -23.03 7.75 -7.61
C SER A 381 -24.08 8.63 -8.34
N THR A 382 -25.35 8.25 -8.29
CA THR A 382 -26.47 8.99 -8.89
C THR A 382 -27.08 10.02 -7.96
N ARG A 383 -26.73 9.97 -6.65
CA ARG A 383 -27.27 10.85 -5.64
C ARG A 383 -26.22 11.22 -4.59
N LEU A 384 -26.31 12.45 -4.07
CA LEU A 384 -25.63 12.88 -2.85
C LEU A 384 -26.67 13.09 -1.75
N VAL A 385 -26.26 12.79 -0.50
CA VAL A 385 -26.81 13.43 0.68
C VAL A 385 -25.80 14.45 1.16
N ALA A 386 -26.23 15.68 1.27
CA ALA A 386 -25.38 16.80 1.66
C ALA A 386 -26.00 17.53 2.87
N ASN A 387 -25.19 18.29 3.61
CA ASN A 387 -25.70 19.16 4.66
C ASN A 387 -25.25 20.61 4.49
N LEU A 388 -26.15 21.51 4.84
CA LEU A 388 -25.90 22.93 4.97
C LEU A 388 -26.63 23.44 6.21
N ARG A 389 -25.96 24.24 7.07
CA ARG A 389 -26.54 24.83 8.27
C ARG A 389 -27.24 23.82 9.21
N GLY A 390 -26.77 22.58 9.22
CA GLY A 390 -27.34 21.52 10.07
C GLY A 390 -28.52 20.76 9.50
N GLY A 391 -29.01 21.10 8.31
CA GLY A 391 -30.05 20.35 7.60
C GLY A 391 -29.50 19.45 6.51
N LEU A 392 -30.11 18.28 6.31
CA LEU A 392 -29.76 17.32 5.26
C LEU A 392 -30.71 17.45 4.07
N PHE A 393 -30.17 17.26 2.87
CA PHE A 393 -30.94 17.26 1.62
C PHE A 393 -30.28 16.39 0.55
N PHE A 394 -31.11 15.90 -0.38
CA PHE A 394 -30.61 15.19 -1.55
C PHE A 394 -30.16 16.18 -2.63
N VAL A 395 -29.10 15.81 -3.36
CA VAL A 395 -28.55 16.56 -4.51
C VAL A 395 -28.31 15.60 -5.68
N ASP A 396 -28.66 16.03 -6.86
CA ASP A 396 -28.23 15.39 -8.11
C ASP A 396 -26.78 15.80 -8.42
N PRO A 397 -25.80 14.86 -8.38
CA PRO A 397 -24.40 15.20 -8.58
C PRO A 397 -24.05 15.59 -10.01
N ALA A 398 -24.95 15.42 -10.98
CA ALA A 398 -24.74 15.84 -12.36
C ALA A 398 -25.12 17.32 -12.59
N THR A 399 -26.11 17.81 -11.87
CA THR A 399 -26.69 19.13 -12.08
C THR A 399 -26.52 20.09 -10.91
N GLY A 400 -26.18 19.59 -9.72
CA GLY A 400 -26.13 20.37 -8.48
C GLY A 400 -27.49 20.73 -7.90
N MET A 401 -28.58 20.26 -8.51
CA MET A 401 -29.94 20.58 -8.06
C MET A 401 -30.36 19.76 -6.86
N GLN A 402 -31.02 20.39 -5.92
CA GLN A 402 -31.68 19.67 -4.82
C GLN A 402 -32.79 18.79 -5.35
N VAL A 403 -32.94 17.61 -4.77
CA VAL A 403 -34.00 16.65 -5.11
C VAL A 403 -34.87 16.43 -3.88
N ALA A 404 -36.18 16.60 -4.07
CA ALA A 404 -37.15 16.36 -3.01
C ALA A 404 -37.22 14.84 -2.68
N PRO A 405 -37.27 14.47 -1.41
CA PRO A 405 -37.51 13.08 -1.02
C PRO A 405 -38.86 12.58 -1.60
N ARG A 406 -38.85 11.38 -2.15
CA ARG A 406 -40.08 10.72 -2.65
C ARG A 406 -40.88 10.12 -1.51
N ALA A 407 -40.21 9.69 -0.44
CA ALA A 407 -40.84 9.21 0.78
C ALA A 407 -39.90 9.45 1.98
N GLY A 408 -40.49 9.60 3.16
CA GLY A 408 -39.80 9.94 4.39
C GLY A 408 -39.36 11.39 4.44
N ARG A 409 -38.56 11.72 5.44
CA ARG A 409 -38.06 13.08 5.67
C ARG A 409 -36.61 13.04 6.13
N LEU A 410 -35.74 13.76 5.42
CA LEU A 410 -34.39 14.02 5.92
C LEU A 410 -34.45 15.03 7.07
N PRO A 411 -33.60 14.89 8.12
CA PRO A 411 -33.46 15.88 9.19
C PRO A 411 -33.22 17.28 8.60
N ALA A 412 -34.03 18.25 9.02
CA ALA A 412 -33.94 19.62 8.54
C ALA A 412 -32.98 20.49 9.34
N ASP A 413 -32.60 20.04 10.55
CA ASP A 413 -31.74 20.72 11.49
C ASP A 413 -30.96 19.72 12.37
N ASN A 414 -29.92 20.20 13.03
CA ASN A 414 -29.12 19.45 14.02
C ASN A 414 -28.60 18.08 13.55
N ALA A 415 -28.41 17.91 12.22
CA ALA A 415 -27.83 16.73 11.61
C ALA A 415 -26.75 17.11 10.58
N VAL A 416 -25.58 16.52 10.72
CA VAL A 416 -24.41 16.84 9.90
C VAL A 416 -23.62 15.56 9.54
N GLN A 417 -22.61 15.71 8.70
CA GLN A 417 -21.64 14.67 8.36
C GLN A 417 -22.29 13.33 7.95
N PRO A 418 -23.18 13.33 6.94
CA PRO A 418 -23.79 12.11 6.45
C PRO A 418 -22.74 11.17 5.85
N ASN A 419 -22.90 9.85 6.06
CA ASN A 419 -22.09 8.83 5.43
C ASN A 419 -22.98 7.66 4.98
N TRP A 420 -23.05 7.42 3.68
CA TRP A 420 -23.91 6.37 3.11
C TRP A 420 -23.26 5.00 3.25
N SER A 421 -24.05 4.00 3.67
CA SER A 421 -23.53 2.63 3.82
C SER A 421 -23.12 2.03 2.46
N PRO A 422 -22.16 1.08 2.45
CA PRO A 422 -21.69 0.43 1.24
C PRO A 422 -22.77 -0.27 0.42
N ASP A 423 -23.74 -0.86 1.09
CA ASP A 423 -24.85 -1.57 0.48
C ASP A 423 -26.02 -0.64 0.06
N GLY A 424 -25.87 0.66 0.30
CA GLY A 424 -26.90 1.66 -0.07
C GLY A 424 -28.13 1.67 0.85
N ARG A 425 -28.19 0.86 1.92
CA ARG A 425 -29.41 0.65 2.71
C ARG A 425 -29.56 1.58 3.90
N ALA A 426 -28.50 2.29 4.29
CA ALA A 426 -28.53 3.20 5.43
C ALA A 426 -27.63 4.42 5.22
N ILE A 427 -27.96 5.50 5.92
CA ILE A 427 -27.13 6.70 6.00
C ILE A 427 -26.81 6.93 7.48
N ALA A 428 -25.55 6.84 7.86
CA ALA A 428 -25.10 7.26 9.18
C ALA A 428 -25.03 8.79 9.21
N VAL A 429 -25.43 9.38 10.32
CA VAL A 429 -25.45 10.84 10.51
C VAL A 429 -25.03 11.19 11.93
N VAL A 430 -24.38 12.33 12.08
CA VAL A 430 -24.19 12.98 13.36
C VAL A 430 -25.44 13.80 13.64
N ALA A 431 -26.13 13.49 14.72
CA ALA A 431 -27.43 14.05 15.08
C ALA A 431 -27.39 14.77 16.42
N ASN A 432 -28.41 15.61 16.70
CA ASN A 432 -28.54 16.38 17.93
C ASN A 432 -27.27 17.18 18.24
N VAL A 433 -26.76 17.84 17.24
CA VAL A 433 -25.54 18.66 17.33
C VAL A 433 -25.80 19.88 18.23
N GLN A 434 -24.93 20.06 19.24
CA GLN A 434 -24.98 21.19 20.17
C GLN A 434 -23.66 21.95 20.12
N GLY A 435 -23.70 23.22 19.76
CA GLY A 435 -22.53 24.07 19.63
C GLY A 435 -22.74 25.22 18.65
N PRO A 436 -21.66 25.91 18.25
CA PRO A 436 -21.73 27.07 17.36
C PRO A 436 -22.28 26.81 15.98
N GLY A 437 -22.22 25.56 15.49
CA GLY A 437 -22.73 25.23 14.16
C GLY A 437 -22.26 23.87 13.62
N PRO A 438 -22.53 23.58 12.33
CA PRO A 438 -22.24 22.28 11.73
C PRO A 438 -20.75 21.94 11.66
N THR A 439 -19.87 22.93 11.75
CA THR A 439 -18.42 22.80 11.68
C THR A 439 -17.72 22.92 13.03
N ALA A 440 -18.48 23.19 14.10
CA ALA A 440 -17.95 23.25 15.47
C ALA A 440 -19.05 22.91 16.49
N PHE A 441 -18.88 21.85 17.28
CA PHE A 441 -19.85 21.41 18.28
C PHE A 441 -19.18 20.63 19.41
N GLU A 442 -19.81 20.74 20.61
CA GLU A 442 -19.30 20.18 21.86
C GLU A 442 -19.97 18.85 22.21
N SER A 443 -21.18 18.63 21.74
CA SER A 443 -21.89 17.38 21.95
C SER A 443 -22.73 16.99 20.72
N SER A 444 -22.89 15.71 20.52
CA SER A 444 -23.70 15.12 19.45
C SER A 444 -23.92 13.63 19.68
N ASN A 445 -24.76 13.05 18.85
CA ASN A 445 -25.09 11.62 18.88
C ASN A 445 -24.86 11.00 17.48
N LEU A 446 -24.80 9.68 17.44
CA LEU A 446 -24.78 8.91 16.21
C LEU A 446 -26.16 8.32 15.94
N ALA A 447 -26.66 8.53 14.74
CA ALA A 447 -27.92 7.98 14.29
C ALA A 447 -27.79 7.38 12.88
N THR A 448 -28.74 6.56 12.49
CA THR A 448 -28.86 6.02 11.13
C THR A 448 -30.25 6.29 10.59
N LEU A 449 -30.34 6.57 9.28
CA LEU A 449 -31.56 6.63 8.51
C LEU A 449 -31.60 5.42 7.56
N PRO A 450 -32.62 4.57 7.64
CA PRO A 450 -32.78 3.50 6.66
C PRO A 450 -33.16 4.08 5.29
N VAL A 451 -32.56 3.60 4.23
CA VAL A 451 -32.92 3.93 2.84
C VAL A 451 -33.94 2.92 2.36
N THR A 452 -35.15 3.40 2.07
CA THR A 452 -36.30 2.55 1.72
C THR A 452 -36.56 2.47 0.22
N GLY A 453 -35.85 3.25 -0.57
CA GLY A 453 -35.93 3.28 -2.03
C GLY A 453 -35.18 4.48 -2.64
N PRO A 454 -35.22 4.64 -3.96
CA PRO A 454 -34.64 5.82 -4.61
C PRO A 454 -35.23 7.12 -4.04
N ASP A 455 -34.37 7.99 -3.53
CA ASP A 455 -34.75 9.26 -2.88
C ASP A 455 -35.76 9.09 -1.72
N ALA A 456 -35.73 7.94 -1.01
CA ALA A 456 -36.64 7.63 0.06
C ALA A 456 -35.90 7.14 1.30
N VAL A 457 -36.27 7.67 2.45
CA VAL A 457 -35.70 7.31 3.76
C VAL A 457 -36.81 7.02 4.77
N GLY A 458 -36.49 6.18 5.75
CA GLY A 458 -37.34 5.99 6.93
C GLY A 458 -36.93 6.93 8.08
N ASP A 459 -37.53 6.70 9.25
CA ASP A 459 -37.25 7.50 10.43
C ASP A 459 -35.84 7.27 10.96
N ALA A 460 -35.22 8.33 11.47
CA ALA A 460 -33.90 8.28 12.07
C ALA A 460 -33.91 7.47 13.36
N SER A 461 -32.98 6.52 13.47
CA SER A 461 -32.77 5.71 14.67
C SER A 461 -31.50 6.15 15.38
N LEU A 462 -31.63 6.59 16.64
CA LEU A 462 -30.49 6.88 17.48
C LEU A 462 -29.77 5.60 17.88
N ILE A 463 -28.49 5.44 17.54
CA ILE A 463 -27.69 4.25 17.87
C ILE A 463 -26.72 4.49 19.04
N LEU A 464 -26.25 5.73 19.25
CA LEU A 464 -25.33 6.06 20.34
C LEU A 464 -25.46 7.52 20.76
N ARG A 465 -25.50 7.73 22.07
CA ARG A 465 -25.34 9.08 22.65
C ARG A 465 -23.87 9.34 22.96
N GLY A 466 -23.31 10.46 22.51
CA GLY A 466 -21.92 10.80 22.80
C GLY A 466 -21.64 10.86 24.31
N SER A 467 -22.59 11.38 25.09
CA SER A 467 -22.51 11.44 26.54
C SER A 467 -22.55 10.09 27.27
N SER A 468 -22.90 9.00 26.58
CA SER A 468 -22.92 7.65 27.18
C SER A 468 -21.58 6.94 27.18
N LEU A 469 -20.57 7.46 26.45
CA LEU A 469 -19.24 6.89 26.46
C LEU A 469 -18.53 7.17 27.80
N SER A 470 -17.89 6.14 28.36
CA SER A 470 -17.25 6.19 29.69
C SER A 470 -16.07 7.16 29.77
N SER A 471 -15.33 7.32 28.68
CA SER A 471 -14.27 8.33 28.59
C SER A 471 -14.86 9.61 28.01
N GLN A 472 -15.08 10.63 28.84
CA GLN A 472 -15.47 11.96 28.36
C GLN A 472 -14.21 12.79 28.13
N PRO A 473 -13.86 13.13 26.88
CA PRO A 473 -12.76 14.05 26.63
C PRO A 473 -13.01 15.41 27.24
N GLU A 474 -11.97 16.08 27.71
CA GLU A 474 -12.08 17.45 28.18
C GLU A 474 -12.64 18.34 27.05
N GLY A 475 -13.70 19.08 27.35
CA GLY A 475 -14.34 20.02 26.43
C GLY A 475 -15.54 19.51 25.65
N GLY A 476 -15.95 18.23 25.79
CA GLY A 476 -17.20 17.78 25.19
C GLY A 476 -17.29 16.31 24.83
N SER A 477 -18.51 15.89 24.50
CA SER A 477 -18.88 14.50 24.18
C SER A 477 -19.37 14.34 22.74
N ALA A 478 -18.81 15.11 21.81
CA ALA A 478 -19.23 15.05 20.42
C ALA A 478 -18.82 13.75 19.75
N ILE A 479 -19.71 13.19 18.96
CA ILE A 479 -19.42 12.16 17.96
C ILE A 479 -19.29 12.85 16.61
N ALA A 480 -18.27 12.50 15.82
CA ALA A 480 -18.04 13.10 14.51
C ALA A 480 -17.48 12.07 13.51
N TYR A 481 -17.62 12.37 12.23
CA TYR A 481 -17.07 11.63 11.10
C TYR A 481 -17.38 10.12 11.12
N PRO A 482 -18.66 9.74 11.06
CA PRO A 482 -19.02 8.33 10.92
C PRO A 482 -18.47 7.78 9.58
N SER A 483 -17.88 6.59 9.64
CA SER A 483 -17.34 5.89 8.46
C SER A 483 -17.63 4.41 8.52
N TRP A 484 -18.30 3.87 7.49
CA TRP A 484 -18.63 2.46 7.39
C TRP A 484 -17.41 1.63 6.98
N THR A 485 -17.30 0.43 7.57
CA THR A 485 -16.42 -0.60 6.99
C THR A 485 -16.89 -0.99 5.58
N PRO A 486 -16.00 -1.48 4.69
CA PRO A 486 -16.37 -1.78 3.31
C PRO A 486 -17.51 -2.79 3.15
N ASP A 487 -17.72 -3.68 4.10
CA ASP A 487 -18.81 -4.66 4.15
C ASP A 487 -20.08 -4.14 4.87
N GLY A 488 -20.06 -2.91 5.39
CA GLY A 488 -21.20 -2.31 6.10
C GLY A 488 -21.50 -2.88 7.48
N ARG A 489 -20.69 -3.81 7.99
CA ARG A 489 -20.94 -4.49 9.27
C ARG A 489 -20.60 -3.62 10.50
N TRP A 490 -19.70 -2.66 10.33
CA TRP A 490 -19.22 -1.82 11.41
C TRP A 490 -19.20 -0.35 11.01
N LEU A 491 -19.22 0.51 12.01
CA LEU A 491 -19.19 1.96 11.84
C LEU A 491 -18.12 2.53 12.77
N ALA A 492 -17.09 3.17 12.21
CA ALA A 492 -16.15 3.95 13.01
C ALA A 492 -16.64 5.39 13.16
N PHE A 493 -16.21 6.04 14.23
CA PHE A 493 -16.46 7.45 14.49
C PHE A 493 -15.38 8.02 15.41
N GLN A 494 -15.22 9.34 15.37
CA GLN A 494 -14.44 10.11 16.34
C GLN A 494 -15.32 10.44 17.54
N HIS A 495 -14.75 10.43 18.75
CA HIS A 495 -15.36 10.94 19.97
C HIS A 495 -14.47 11.98 20.63
N GLY A 496 -15.02 13.15 20.91
CA GLY A 496 -14.33 14.30 21.48
C GLY A 496 -14.94 15.59 20.95
N PRO A 497 -14.64 16.76 21.55
CA PRO A 497 -15.11 18.03 21.01
C PRO A 497 -14.64 18.18 19.56
N PHE A 498 -15.48 18.78 18.74
CA PHE A 498 -15.23 18.90 17.32
C PHE A 498 -15.25 20.37 16.88
N SER A 499 -14.23 20.79 16.14
CA SER A 499 -14.18 22.09 15.49
C SER A 499 -13.33 22.01 14.23
N GLU A 500 -13.92 22.29 13.07
CA GLU A 500 -13.15 22.51 11.81
C GLU A 500 -12.50 23.89 11.80
N SER A 501 -13.21 24.88 12.35
CA SER A 501 -12.71 26.24 12.45
C SER A 501 -11.74 26.42 13.60
N ASP A 502 -11.07 25.34 14.02
CA ASP A 502 -10.02 25.45 15.00
C ASP A 502 -8.90 26.34 14.44
N ARG A 503 -9.24 27.64 14.27
CA ARG A 503 -8.29 28.72 14.02
C ARG A 503 -7.22 28.74 15.11
N GLU A 504 -7.54 28.25 16.30
CA GLU A 504 -6.56 27.90 17.32
C GLU A 504 -5.72 26.69 16.90
N VAL A 505 -6.27 25.76 16.14
CA VAL A 505 -5.52 24.66 15.50
C VAL A 505 -4.75 25.13 14.28
N MET A 506 -5.23 26.16 13.58
CA MET A 506 -4.65 26.64 12.33
C MET A 506 -3.70 27.85 12.48
N GLY A 507 -3.70 28.59 13.57
CA GLY A 507 -2.92 29.82 13.61
C GLY A 507 -2.55 30.44 14.96
N SER A 508 -3.01 29.94 16.11
CA SER A 508 -2.63 30.50 17.39
C SER A 508 -1.44 29.75 18.01
N THR A 509 -0.58 30.52 18.66
CA THR A 509 0.59 30.03 19.40
C THR A 509 0.24 29.25 20.68
N ALA A 510 -1.02 29.23 21.10
CA ALA A 510 -1.54 28.42 22.20
C ALA A 510 -2.34 27.25 21.61
N ARG A 511 -1.64 26.23 21.16
CA ARG A 511 -2.20 24.97 20.65
C ARG A 511 -2.93 24.23 21.78
N ARG A 512 -4.18 24.56 22.04
CA ARG A 512 -5.03 23.77 22.93
C ARG A 512 -5.32 22.45 22.24
N ARG A 513 -4.73 21.38 22.73
CA ARG A 513 -4.97 20.03 22.24
C ARG A 513 -6.38 19.63 22.68
N VAL A 514 -7.22 19.36 21.69
CA VAL A 514 -8.54 18.82 21.92
C VAL A 514 -8.41 17.29 21.80
N PRO A 515 -8.59 16.53 22.89
CA PRO A 515 -8.45 15.08 22.81
C PRO A 515 -9.54 14.48 21.93
N GLY A 516 -9.14 13.63 20.99
CA GLY A 516 -10.04 12.86 20.13
C GLY A 516 -9.68 11.39 20.12
N ALA A 517 -10.67 10.51 20.23
CA ALA A 517 -10.49 9.06 20.16
C ALA A 517 -11.34 8.46 19.07
N VAL A 518 -10.84 7.42 18.42
CA VAL A 518 -11.59 6.67 17.41
C VAL A 518 -12.21 5.42 18.05
N TYR A 519 -13.46 5.18 17.71
CA TYR A 519 -14.24 4.03 18.13
C TYR A 519 -14.81 3.26 16.94
N LEU A 520 -15.11 1.99 17.17
CA LEU A 520 -15.80 1.10 16.24
C LEU A 520 -17.04 0.53 16.92
N MET A 521 -18.18 0.49 16.24
CA MET A 521 -19.40 -0.12 16.79
C MET A 521 -20.22 -0.82 15.72
N ASN A 522 -21.07 -1.75 16.17
CA ASN A 522 -22.08 -2.36 15.31
C ASN A 522 -23.22 -1.36 15.08
N PRO A 523 -23.66 -1.09 13.85
CA PRO A 523 -24.76 -0.16 13.57
C PRO A 523 -26.12 -0.60 14.12
N ALA A 524 -26.29 -1.88 14.44
CA ALA A 524 -27.48 -2.37 15.14
C ALA A 524 -27.49 -2.03 16.65
N GLY A 525 -26.42 -1.43 17.17
CA GLY A 525 -26.26 -1.08 18.59
C GLY A 525 -25.22 -1.96 19.29
N GLY A 526 -25.15 -1.81 20.62
CA GLY A 526 -24.18 -2.52 21.46
C GLY A 526 -23.10 -1.59 22.02
N THR A 527 -22.08 -2.18 22.65
CA THR A 527 -20.99 -1.42 23.28
C THR A 527 -19.96 -1.01 22.23
N PRO A 528 -19.68 0.28 22.08
CA PRO A 528 -18.60 0.74 21.21
C PRO A 528 -17.23 0.21 21.66
N LEU A 529 -16.40 -0.18 20.72
CA LEU A 529 -15.04 -0.65 20.94
C LEU A 529 -14.07 0.50 20.71
N ARG A 530 -13.31 0.87 21.72
CA ARG A 530 -12.28 1.88 21.56
C ARG A 530 -11.12 1.31 20.76
N MET A 531 -10.69 2.02 19.74
CA MET A 531 -9.52 1.69 18.91
C MET A 531 -8.27 2.26 19.56
N THR A 532 -7.83 1.64 20.67
CA THR A 532 -6.79 2.16 21.56
C THR A 532 -5.44 2.28 20.86
N ASN A 533 -5.04 1.25 20.11
CA ASN A 533 -3.78 1.28 19.36
C ASN A 533 -3.78 2.37 18.29
N ALA A 534 -4.90 2.56 17.57
CA ALA A 534 -5.05 3.64 16.61
C ALA A 534 -5.07 5.00 17.30
N THR A 535 -5.79 5.15 18.41
CA THR A 535 -5.86 6.40 19.19
C THR A 535 -4.55 6.69 19.91
N PHE A 536 -3.89 5.68 20.48
CA PHE A 536 -2.69 5.72 21.32
C PHE A 536 -2.91 6.44 22.65
N ASP A 537 -2.77 5.77 23.80
CA ASP A 537 -3.00 6.34 25.14
C ASP A 537 -1.74 7.01 25.71
N GLY A 538 -1.73 8.32 25.83
CA GLY A 538 -0.72 9.12 26.47
C GLY A 538 -1.05 10.63 26.36
N VAL A 539 -0.17 11.51 26.75
CA VAL A 539 -0.41 12.96 26.92
C VAL A 539 -0.69 13.72 25.61
N ASP A 540 -0.45 13.07 24.47
CA ASP A 540 -0.44 13.70 23.14
C ASP A 540 -1.44 13.09 22.14
N HIS A 541 -2.45 12.36 22.63
CA HIS A 541 -3.23 11.44 21.81
C HIS A 541 -4.48 12.08 21.25
N ASP A 542 -4.43 12.18 19.96
CA ASP A 542 -5.52 12.63 19.15
C ASP A 542 -5.54 11.81 17.86
N ALA A 543 -6.66 11.16 17.61
CA ALA A 543 -6.97 10.51 16.34
C ALA A 543 -8.32 11.02 15.87
N TYR A 544 -8.36 11.54 14.65
CA TYR A 544 -9.49 12.25 14.10
C TYR A 544 -9.81 11.79 12.69
N PHE A 545 -11.08 11.95 12.29
CA PHE A 545 -11.55 11.72 10.95
C PHE A 545 -11.22 10.31 10.44
N PRO A 546 -11.74 9.25 11.06
CA PRO A 546 -11.54 7.90 10.57
C PRO A 546 -12.25 7.71 9.22
N ASN A 547 -11.55 7.15 8.23
CA ASN A 547 -12.15 6.80 6.96
C ASN A 547 -11.60 5.45 6.50
N PHE A 548 -12.50 4.49 6.27
CA PHE A 548 -12.09 3.14 5.87
C PHE A 548 -11.73 3.06 4.39
N SER A 549 -10.72 2.25 4.11
CA SER A 549 -10.48 1.72 2.76
C SER A 549 -11.75 1.05 2.22
N PRO A 550 -12.10 1.23 0.96
CA PRO A 550 -13.25 0.56 0.37
C PRO A 550 -13.06 -0.97 0.19
N PHE A 551 -11.91 -1.51 0.61
CA PHE A 551 -11.55 -2.91 0.40
C PHE A 551 -11.22 -3.61 1.73
N VAL A 552 -11.60 -4.89 1.85
CA VAL A 552 -11.08 -5.81 2.87
C VAL A 552 -9.86 -6.51 2.29
N GLN A 553 -8.71 -6.39 2.95
CA GLN A 553 -7.49 -7.00 2.44
C GLN A 553 -6.60 -7.56 3.56
N GLY A 554 -6.05 -8.75 3.32
CA GLY A 554 -5.20 -9.44 4.29
C GLY A 554 -5.91 -9.83 5.59
N GLY A 555 -7.24 -9.96 5.57
CA GLY A 555 -8.05 -10.24 6.76
C GLY A 555 -8.30 -9.01 7.64
N PHE A 556 -8.06 -7.80 7.13
CA PHE A 556 -8.24 -6.56 7.85
C PHE A 556 -9.12 -5.58 7.08
N TYR A 557 -9.85 -4.73 7.81
CA TYR A 557 -10.25 -3.43 7.37
C TYR A 557 -9.07 -2.48 7.60
N TRP A 558 -8.87 -1.52 6.71
CA TRP A 558 -7.83 -0.52 6.84
C TRP A 558 -8.47 0.86 6.99
N VAL A 559 -8.07 1.58 8.04
CA VAL A 559 -8.61 2.91 8.34
C VAL A 559 -7.51 3.95 8.29
N VAL A 560 -7.73 5.01 7.51
CA VAL A 560 -6.90 6.22 7.55
C VAL A 560 -7.54 7.22 8.51
N PHE A 561 -6.70 7.91 9.26
CA PHE A 561 -7.09 9.00 10.18
C PHE A 561 -5.92 9.97 10.30
N PHE A 562 -6.16 11.17 10.80
CA PHE A 562 -5.04 12.05 11.12
C PHE A 562 -4.79 12.16 12.63
N SER A 563 -3.55 12.43 12.99
CA SER A 563 -3.09 12.54 14.37
C SER A 563 -1.89 13.49 14.46
N ARG A 564 -1.70 14.11 15.63
CA ARG A 564 -0.51 14.91 15.96
C ARG A 564 0.60 14.08 16.59
N ARG A 565 0.46 12.76 16.62
CA ARG A 565 1.55 11.90 17.10
C ARG A 565 2.83 12.14 16.31
N ASP A 566 3.93 12.08 17.00
CA ASP A 566 5.23 12.27 16.39
C ASP A 566 5.51 11.19 15.34
N TYR A 567 5.85 11.60 14.12
CA TYR A 567 6.45 10.74 13.12
C TYR A 567 7.96 10.88 13.17
N GLY A 568 8.67 9.81 13.57
CA GLY A 568 10.11 9.76 13.56
C GLY A 568 10.80 10.75 14.53
N ASN A 569 11.94 11.27 14.10
CA ASN A 569 12.76 12.23 14.87
C ASN A 569 12.40 13.71 14.56
N ALA A 570 13.08 14.64 15.20
CA ALA A 570 12.82 16.07 15.02
C ALA A 570 13.41 16.65 13.71
N ILE A 571 14.32 15.94 13.05
CA ILE A 571 15.05 16.44 11.86
C ILE A 571 14.41 15.92 10.57
N ALA A 572 14.18 14.62 10.48
CA ALA A 572 13.60 13.98 9.31
C ALA A 572 12.06 13.86 9.39
N GLY A 573 11.51 13.81 10.59
CA GLY A 573 10.11 13.62 10.88
C GLY A 573 9.40 14.86 11.40
N THR A 574 8.47 14.63 12.35
CA THR A 574 7.61 15.70 12.91
C THR A 574 7.75 15.85 14.42
N ARG A 575 8.71 15.15 15.06
CA ARG A 575 8.83 15.11 16.52
C ARG A 575 8.90 16.49 17.15
N GLY A 576 8.01 16.74 18.11
CA GLY A 576 7.89 18.02 18.81
C GLY A 576 7.26 19.15 18.00
N SER A 577 6.90 18.96 16.74
CA SER A 577 6.26 19.98 15.90
C SER A 577 4.76 20.12 16.16
N GLY A 578 4.10 19.06 16.68
CA GLY A 578 2.65 18.96 16.84
C GLY A 578 1.88 19.04 15.52
N ARG A 579 2.50 18.72 14.40
CA ARG A 579 1.85 18.70 13.08
C ARG A 579 0.92 17.51 12.94
N ARG A 580 -0.18 17.74 12.27
CA ARG A 580 -1.13 16.68 11.91
C ARG A 580 -0.62 15.90 10.72
N GLN A 581 -0.61 14.60 10.84
CA GLN A 581 -0.18 13.68 9.80
C GLN A 581 -1.22 12.57 9.64
N LEU A 582 -1.29 11.97 8.46
CA LEU A 582 -2.13 10.82 8.18
C LEU A 582 -1.45 9.54 8.65
N TRP A 583 -2.23 8.73 9.33
CA TRP A 583 -1.83 7.42 9.83
C TRP A 583 -2.83 6.36 9.36
N VAL A 584 -2.38 5.14 9.22
CA VAL A 584 -3.23 4.02 8.81
C VAL A 584 -3.10 2.89 9.82
N SER A 585 -4.23 2.37 10.25
CA SER A 585 -4.30 1.21 11.16
C SER A 585 -5.03 0.05 10.49
N ALA A 586 -4.54 -1.16 10.71
CA ALA A 586 -5.26 -2.39 10.43
C ALA A 586 -6.28 -2.65 11.54
N VAL A 587 -7.51 -2.98 11.17
CA VAL A 587 -8.62 -3.28 12.08
C VAL A 587 -9.12 -4.68 11.77
N THR A 588 -9.23 -5.54 12.78
CA THR A 588 -9.71 -6.92 12.55
C THR A 588 -11.10 -6.96 11.93
N THR A 589 -11.33 -7.87 10.99
CA THR A 589 -12.66 -8.09 10.40
C THR A 589 -13.64 -8.78 11.34
N ASN A 590 -13.14 -9.31 12.46
CA ASN A 590 -13.96 -9.97 13.49
C ASN A 590 -13.70 -9.35 14.88
N PRO A 591 -14.09 -8.09 15.13
CA PRO A 591 -13.92 -7.43 16.42
C PRO A 591 -14.68 -8.18 17.53
N GLN A 592 -14.02 -8.33 18.68
CA GLN A 592 -14.63 -9.00 19.85
C GLN A 592 -14.95 -7.97 20.94
N PRO A 593 -16.07 -8.13 21.66
CA PRO A 593 -16.39 -7.25 22.79
C PRO A 593 -15.27 -7.19 23.83
N GLY A 594 -14.95 -5.98 24.30
CA GLY A 594 -13.93 -5.76 25.32
C GLY A 594 -12.49 -5.88 24.84
N THR A 595 -12.23 -6.06 23.54
CA THR A 595 -10.90 -6.07 22.95
C THR A 595 -10.70 -4.86 22.04
N ASP A 596 -9.47 -4.38 21.94
CA ASP A 596 -9.11 -3.36 20.96
C ASP A 596 -9.08 -3.98 19.56
N PRO A 597 -9.93 -3.54 18.63
CA PRO A 597 -9.95 -4.09 17.28
C PRO A 597 -8.82 -3.58 16.38
N SER A 598 -8.09 -2.54 16.79
CA SER A 598 -7.09 -1.86 15.98
C SER A 598 -5.67 -2.35 16.26
N SER A 599 -4.81 -2.23 15.26
CA SER A 599 -3.37 -2.43 15.38
C SER A 599 -2.64 -1.10 15.55
N VAL A 600 -1.38 -1.16 16.03
CA VAL A 600 -0.51 0.02 16.03
C VAL A 600 -0.36 0.53 14.59
N PRO A 601 -0.62 1.82 14.34
CA PRO A 601 -0.66 2.35 12.99
C PRO A 601 0.72 2.60 12.41
N TYR A 602 0.78 2.74 11.10
CA TYR A 602 1.94 3.25 10.39
C TYR A 602 1.64 4.63 9.79
N TRP A 603 2.67 5.46 9.66
CA TRP A 603 2.59 6.73 8.96
C TRP A 603 2.38 6.49 7.46
N LEU A 604 1.39 7.13 6.85
CA LEU A 604 1.11 6.98 5.42
C LEU A 604 2.23 7.63 4.60
N PRO A 605 3.04 6.88 3.84
CA PRO A 605 4.13 7.46 3.05
C PRO A 605 3.63 8.42 1.95
N GLY A 606 4.48 9.38 1.57
CA GLY A 606 4.18 10.33 0.50
C GLY A 606 3.65 11.68 0.96
N GLN A 607 3.40 11.88 2.24
CA GLN A 607 2.99 13.17 2.82
C GLN A 607 4.16 14.15 2.94
N ASP A 608 3.86 15.45 3.01
CA ASP A 608 4.83 16.47 3.42
C ASP A 608 4.85 16.58 4.95
N VAL A 609 5.97 16.19 5.58
CA VAL A 609 6.19 16.29 7.03
C VAL A 609 6.18 17.74 7.54
N ARG A 610 6.31 18.73 6.64
CA ARG A 610 6.30 20.16 6.97
C ARG A 610 4.90 20.77 6.87
N SER A 611 3.89 20.00 6.45
CA SER A 611 2.50 20.43 6.36
C SER A 611 1.66 19.76 7.44
N ASP A 612 0.52 20.38 7.75
CA ASP A 612 -0.60 19.70 8.39
C ASP A 612 -1.40 18.99 7.30
N ASN A 613 -1.50 17.67 7.38
CA ASN A 613 -2.21 16.80 6.46
C ASN A 613 -3.43 16.22 7.17
N VAL A 614 -4.62 16.52 6.69
CA VAL A 614 -5.88 16.22 7.37
C VAL A 614 -6.93 15.65 6.43
N SER A 615 -8.06 15.20 6.99
CA SER A 615 -9.25 14.78 6.23
C SER A 615 -8.95 13.72 5.16
N GLY A 616 -8.20 12.68 5.54
CA GLY A 616 -7.89 11.58 4.64
C GLY A 616 -9.15 10.82 4.21
N PHE A 617 -9.43 10.78 2.93
CA PHE A 617 -10.54 10.03 2.34
C PHE A 617 -9.99 8.93 1.44
N TRP A 618 -10.25 7.68 1.79
CA TRP A 618 -9.79 6.54 1.01
C TRP A 618 -10.84 6.12 -0.02
N ALA A 619 -10.44 6.03 -1.27
CA ALA A 619 -11.33 5.64 -2.36
C ALA A 619 -10.62 4.76 -3.39
N PRO A 620 -11.35 4.01 -4.22
CA PRO A 620 -10.77 3.37 -5.39
C PRO A 620 -10.12 4.42 -6.29
N GLN A 621 -9.06 4.04 -6.99
CA GLN A 621 -8.60 4.89 -8.09
C GLN A 621 -9.62 4.81 -9.23
N PRO A 622 -9.98 5.95 -9.84
CA PRO A 622 -10.79 5.90 -11.03
C PRO A 622 -10.01 5.17 -12.12
N CYS A 623 -10.60 4.14 -12.67
CA CYS A 623 -10.01 3.45 -13.79
C CYS A 623 -10.04 4.34 -15.04
N ARG A 624 -9.04 4.17 -15.92
CA ARG A 624 -8.94 4.93 -17.18
C ARG A 624 -9.83 4.30 -18.25
N PRO A 625 -10.60 5.09 -18.99
CA PRO A 625 -11.45 4.57 -20.06
C PRO A 625 -10.61 4.02 -21.22
N ARG A 626 -11.25 3.23 -22.08
CA ARG A 626 -10.63 2.69 -23.30
C ARG A 626 -10.00 3.81 -24.14
N GLY A 627 -8.76 3.62 -24.59
CA GLY A 627 -8.00 4.58 -25.38
C GLY A 627 -7.27 5.65 -24.57
N ALA A 628 -7.50 5.77 -23.26
CA ALA A 628 -6.71 6.65 -22.41
C ALA A 628 -5.29 6.11 -22.24
N SER A 629 -4.30 7.00 -22.09
CA SER A 629 -2.91 6.60 -21.83
C SER A 629 -2.80 5.84 -20.50
N CYS A 630 -1.96 4.81 -20.45
CA CYS A 630 -1.75 3.99 -19.26
C CYS A 630 -0.27 3.60 -19.13
N GLN A 631 0.12 3.14 -17.95
CA GLN A 631 1.44 2.56 -17.69
C GLN A 631 1.34 1.06 -17.34
N VAL A 632 0.26 0.68 -16.65
CA VAL A 632 -0.01 -0.70 -16.23
C VAL A 632 -1.47 -1.07 -16.45
N SER A 633 -1.74 -2.35 -16.63
CA SER A 633 -3.10 -2.86 -16.93
C SER A 633 -4.13 -2.56 -15.84
N SER A 634 -3.71 -2.48 -14.57
CA SER A 634 -4.58 -2.13 -13.44
C SER A 634 -5.12 -0.70 -13.48
N GLU A 635 -4.54 0.19 -14.27
CA GLU A 635 -5.07 1.55 -14.46
C GLU A 635 -6.31 1.59 -15.38
N CYS A 636 -6.56 0.54 -16.14
CA CYS A 636 -7.58 0.53 -17.18
C CYS A 636 -8.89 -0.11 -16.71
N CYS A 637 -10.03 0.51 -17.01
CA CYS A 637 -11.35 -0.07 -16.73
C CYS A 637 -11.57 -1.41 -17.42
N ALA A 638 -10.97 -1.57 -18.60
CA ALA A 638 -11.00 -2.83 -19.35
C ALA A 638 -9.85 -3.78 -18.98
N GLY A 639 -9.02 -3.43 -17.97
CA GLY A 639 -7.99 -4.27 -17.36
C GLY A 639 -6.81 -4.64 -18.24
N SER A 640 -6.59 -3.98 -19.36
CA SER A 640 -5.38 -4.15 -20.17
C SER A 640 -4.79 -2.82 -20.62
N CYS A 641 -3.48 -2.69 -20.47
CA CYS A 641 -2.67 -1.60 -20.99
C CYS A 641 -1.76 -2.17 -22.07
N GLY A 642 -1.86 -1.67 -23.28
CA GLY A 642 -1.08 -2.16 -24.41
C GLY A 642 -0.82 -1.09 -25.46
N PRO A 643 0.02 -1.35 -26.45
CA PRO A 643 0.35 -0.39 -27.50
C PRO A 643 -0.89 0.03 -28.29
N GLY A 644 -1.15 1.33 -28.34
CA GLY A 644 -2.14 1.94 -29.21
C GLY A 644 -1.63 2.18 -30.63
N PRO A 645 -2.46 2.76 -31.51
CA PRO A 645 -2.11 3.00 -32.92
C PRO A 645 -0.83 3.81 -33.13
N ASN A 646 -0.46 4.65 -32.16
CA ASN A 646 0.74 5.52 -32.22
C ASN A 646 1.93 4.95 -31.43
N GLY A 647 1.87 3.69 -31.01
CA GLY A 647 2.91 3.06 -30.19
C GLY A 647 2.89 3.48 -28.71
N ALA A 648 2.10 4.47 -28.31
CA ALA A 648 1.91 4.83 -26.91
C ALA A 648 1.05 3.78 -26.21
N LEU A 649 1.35 3.52 -24.92
CA LEU A 649 0.53 2.62 -24.12
C LEU A 649 -0.84 3.24 -23.83
N VAL A 650 -1.90 2.53 -24.21
CA VAL A 650 -3.30 2.94 -24.00
C VAL A 650 -4.13 1.79 -23.44
N CYS A 651 -5.22 2.14 -22.78
CA CYS A 651 -6.19 1.20 -22.25
C CYS A 651 -6.96 0.51 -23.39
N ASN A 652 -6.77 -0.77 -23.54
CA ASN A 652 -7.44 -1.61 -24.51
C ASN A 652 -8.40 -2.60 -23.82
N PRO A 653 -9.43 -3.12 -24.50
CA PRO A 653 -10.20 -4.23 -23.95
C PRO A 653 -9.28 -5.47 -23.81
N PRO A 654 -9.53 -6.33 -22.80
CA PRO A 654 -8.77 -7.57 -22.68
C PRO A 654 -8.91 -8.41 -23.95
N PRO A 655 -7.90 -9.23 -24.31
CA PRO A 655 -8.04 -10.21 -25.35
C PRO A 655 -9.26 -11.11 -25.13
N PRO A 656 -9.93 -11.59 -26.17
CA PRO A 656 -11.10 -12.45 -26.03
C PRO A 656 -10.90 -13.72 -25.18
N GLU A 657 -9.65 -14.13 -24.98
CA GLU A 657 -9.26 -15.32 -24.21
C GLU A 657 -8.98 -15.06 -22.71
N ALA A 658 -8.91 -13.81 -22.27
CA ALA A 658 -8.76 -13.47 -20.85
C ALA A 658 -10.15 -13.48 -20.18
N GLN A 659 -10.66 -14.67 -19.89
CA GLN A 659 -12.07 -14.87 -19.58
C GLN A 659 -12.48 -14.44 -18.17
N CYS A 660 -11.58 -14.19 -17.24
CA CYS A 660 -11.95 -13.69 -15.92
C CYS A 660 -10.80 -12.93 -15.22
N ARG A 661 -11.18 -12.06 -14.28
CA ARG A 661 -10.26 -11.27 -13.45
C ARG A 661 -10.01 -11.96 -12.12
N ARG A 662 -8.78 -11.96 -11.67
CA ARG A 662 -8.39 -12.53 -10.37
C ARG A 662 -8.70 -11.57 -9.23
N GLU A 663 -8.67 -12.10 -8.00
CA GLU A 663 -8.83 -11.31 -6.78
C GLU A 663 -7.83 -10.15 -6.74
N GLY A 664 -8.33 -8.92 -6.49
CA GLY A 664 -7.53 -7.70 -6.52
C GLY A 664 -7.41 -7.03 -7.89
N GLU A 665 -7.87 -7.65 -8.98
CA GLU A 665 -7.87 -7.04 -10.31
C GLU A 665 -9.13 -6.22 -10.55
N ARG A 666 -9.01 -5.20 -11.39
CA ARG A 666 -10.14 -4.30 -11.70
C ARG A 666 -11.18 -4.97 -12.58
N CYS A 667 -12.43 -4.64 -12.31
CA CYS A 667 -13.60 -5.15 -13.02
C CYS A 667 -14.60 -4.03 -13.34
N GLY A 668 -15.44 -4.24 -14.33
CA GLY A 668 -16.58 -3.38 -14.65
C GLY A 668 -17.91 -3.98 -14.18
N ALA A 669 -17.96 -5.31 -14.04
CA ALA A 669 -19.13 -6.05 -13.58
C ALA A 669 -18.69 -7.36 -12.90
N THR A 670 -19.56 -7.97 -12.09
CA THR A 670 -19.27 -9.25 -11.40
C THR A 670 -18.92 -10.38 -12.39
N GLY A 671 -19.48 -10.37 -13.58
CA GLY A 671 -19.15 -11.32 -14.65
C GLY A 671 -17.72 -11.22 -15.21
N ASP A 672 -17.00 -10.14 -14.90
CA ASP A 672 -15.58 -9.97 -15.30
C ASP A 672 -14.65 -10.76 -14.36
N CYS A 673 -15.09 -11.10 -13.18
CA CYS A 673 -14.29 -11.74 -12.15
C CYS A 673 -14.31 -13.28 -12.29
N CYS A 674 -13.21 -13.93 -11.88
CA CYS A 674 -13.16 -15.39 -11.83
C CYS A 674 -14.18 -15.94 -10.84
N GLU A 675 -14.55 -17.21 -11.02
CA GLU A 675 -15.55 -17.89 -10.21
C GLU A 675 -15.27 -17.76 -8.69
N GLY A 676 -16.29 -17.36 -7.94
CA GLY A 676 -16.19 -17.09 -6.51
C GLY A 676 -15.76 -15.68 -6.14
N LEU A 677 -15.62 -14.77 -7.11
CA LEU A 677 -15.31 -13.36 -6.89
C LEU A 677 -16.46 -12.47 -7.40
N GLU A 678 -16.66 -11.34 -6.73
CA GLU A 678 -17.60 -10.30 -7.13
C GLU A 678 -16.86 -9.01 -7.48
N CYS A 679 -17.40 -8.24 -8.43
CA CYS A 679 -16.89 -6.91 -8.74
C CYS A 679 -17.45 -5.91 -7.72
N ALA A 680 -16.67 -5.60 -6.68
CA ALA A 680 -16.99 -4.61 -5.69
C ALA A 680 -16.04 -3.42 -5.80
N ALA A 681 -16.58 -2.21 -5.92
CA ALA A 681 -15.81 -0.97 -6.11
C ALA A 681 -14.79 -1.04 -7.28
N ASN A 682 -15.19 -1.65 -8.39
CA ASN A 682 -14.36 -1.87 -9.60
C ASN A 682 -13.14 -2.79 -9.39
N VAL A 683 -13.17 -3.64 -8.36
CA VAL A 683 -12.12 -4.64 -8.09
C VAL A 683 -12.78 -5.98 -7.80
N CYS A 684 -12.21 -7.07 -8.30
CA CYS A 684 -12.67 -8.43 -8.01
C CYS A 684 -12.27 -8.82 -6.59
N LEU A 685 -13.25 -9.07 -5.74
CA LEU A 685 -13.08 -9.43 -4.34
C LEU A 685 -13.92 -10.65 -4.01
N ARG A 686 -13.50 -11.39 -2.98
CA ARG A 686 -14.37 -12.44 -2.43
C ARG A 686 -15.55 -11.81 -1.72
N PRO A 687 -16.78 -12.26 -1.99
CA PRO A 687 -17.92 -11.82 -1.20
C PRO A 687 -17.67 -12.19 0.27
N PRO A 688 -18.07 -11.33 1.21
CA PRO A 688 -18.00 -11.67 2.62
C PRO A 688 -18.85 -12.92 2.88
N GLY A 689 -18.22 -13.98 3.42
CA GLY A 689 -18.87 -15.24 3.75
C GLY A 689 -19.83 -15.14 4.93
#